data_b0e60b2999c26a6f7407d2cea16b92e8
#
_entry.id   b0e60b2999c26a6f7407d2cea16b92e8
#
_cell.length_a   1.000
_cell.length_b   1.000
_cell.length_c   1.000
_cell.angle_alpha   90.00
_cell.angle_beta   90.00
_cell.angle_gamma   90.00
#
_symmetry.space_group_name_H-M   'P 1'
#
loop_
_entity.id
_entity.type
_entity.pdbx_description
1 polymer ?
#
loop_
_entity_poly.entity_id
_entity_poly.type
_entity_poly.pdbx_seq_one_letter_code
_entity_poly.pdbx_strand_id
1 'polypeptide(L)'
;LLRLIRNTFYFLIIIGIFGCVLLFMYALKLEKEYHLDDRTLDGALWSVPARVYARPLEIYRGATLSADDLINELRLLDYREVANLSDIKQYRRDGDTVEYYAQPFAFWDGARPARKMQIRFNKDKVADVQNLTTLEEEVLERLDPLRIASIYPAHKQDRVLVDLDDVPPVLVDSLIAIEDKNFWKHPGIDPRGLARSIYVTYIQKGGKQGASTLTQQFIKNHYLSNEQTLSRKLKEMLMALVIEYHNDKKTILEGYLNEIYLGQDGQRAIHGFGLASEYYFNKELKDLGLHEIAMLIGLVREPGNADPRRHPDYALQRRNMMLSLMQQNGLISDTDMKLAQSLPLDVVNAETQRDRVRFPAFVDLVYQQLGEHYKPEDLTKDGLNIFTTLDPLIQQKTQKALSGALPTLEKRNGLKANFLQSAAVVVNTANAEVLSVVGSRVANEQGYNRALYSQRNIGSVVKPMVYLAAVEYPQIYTLATPLDDSPLNYKQGGTTWSPKNYDKRSRGKVTLQESLIRSYNVPTARIALDIGIKDVTGTMQRLGARADLPNYPAVSLGAVSMNAFEVAQMYETFASGGYLIPLRSIREITTQDGTVISRFDLKAVKAIEPGPHYLIVSTMQEIPRRGTATALKEKISPSLNIAGKTGTTDSYRDSWFAGFSGNLLSVVWVGNDQNKITKLTGGTGAMRVWMDIMKALPNEPLELKKPEGIVTRMVDKYSGALAGQGCAGRAAEFAFIAGSEPTHYQSCAAPKPAAQPFKTPTPLQK
;
A
#
# COMPACT_ATOMS: atom_id res chain seq x y z
N LEU A 1 -86.50 3.30 -8.14
CA LEU A 1 -85.36 4.16 -7.87
C LEU A 1 -84.50 3.55 -6.71
N LEU A 2 -85.13 3.26 -5.53
CA LEU A 2 -84.41 2.67 -4.37
C LEU A 2 -83.72 1.31 -4.66
N ARG A 3 -84.34 0.39 -5.41
CA ARG A 3 -83.77 -0.87 -5.84
C ARG A 3 -82.61 -0.66 -6.80
N LEU A 4 -82.68 0.31 -7.69
CA LEU A 4 -81.57 0.62 -8.60
C LEU A 4 -80.37 1.21 -7.87
N ILE A 5 -80.57 2.13 -6.95
CA ILE A 5 -79.56 2.73 -6.08
C ILE A 5 -78.88 1.63 -5.23
N ARG A 6 -79.62 0.70 -4.61
CA ARG A 6 -79.12 -0.41 -3.85
C ARG A 6 -78.30 -1.38 -4.70
N ASN A 7 -78.76 -1.71 -5.92
CA ASN A 7 -78.00 -2.63 -6.77
C ASN A 7 -76.74 -1.97 -7.33
N THR A 8 -76.76 -0.68 -7.65
CA THR A 8 -75.58 0.11 -8.04
C THR A 8 -74.58 0.17 -6.87
N PHE A 9 -75.10 0.34 -5.66
CA PHE A 9 -74.21 0.33 -4.45
C PHE A 9 -73.56 -1.05 -4.22
N TYR A 10 -74.31 -2.16 -4.33
CA TYR A 10 -73.73 -3.51 -4.26
C TYR A 10 -72.76 -3.80 -5.40
N PHE A 11 -73.03 -3.34 -6.63
CA PHE A 11 -72.14 -3.47 -7.76
C PHE A 11 -70.83 -2.71 -7.54
N LEU A 12 -70.85 -1.50 -6.99
CA LEU A 12 -69.66 -0.72 -6.63
C LEU A 12 -68.86 -1.40 -5.50
N ILE A 13 -69.53 -1.99 -4.52
CA ILE A 13 -68.90 -2.79 -3.47
C ILE A 13 -68.17 -4.00 -4.06
N ILE A 14 -68.81 -4.74 -4.98
CA ILE A 14 -68.23 -5.92 -5.62
C ILE A 14 -66.99 -5.51 -6.47
N ILE A 15 -67.07 -4.42 -7.22
CA ILE A 15 -65.92 -3.87 -7.97
C ILE A 15 -64.82 -3.46 -7.03
N GLY A 16 -65.15 -2.82 -5.89
CA GLY A 16 -64.17 -2.45 -4.86
C GLY A 16 -63.47 -3.66 -4.26
N ILE A 17 -64.22 -4.71 -3.91
CA ILE A 17 -63.66 -5.97 -3.39
C ILE A 17 -62.77 -6.64 -4.46
N PHE A 18 -63.23 -6.72 -5.72
CA PHE A 18 -62.44 -7.28 -6.81
C PHE A 18 -61.16 -6.50 -7.04
N GLY A 19 -61.21 -5.16 -6.98
CA GLY A 19 -60.04 -4.29 -7.06
C GLY A 19 -59.06 -4.54 -5.92
N CYS A 20 -59.54 -4.70 -4.68
CA CYS A 20 -58.71 -5.03 -3.51
C CYS A 20 -58.04 -6.40 -3.67
N VAL A 21 -58.74 -7.43 -4.17
CA VAL A 21 -58.16 -8.76 -4.44
C VAL A 21 -57.06 -8.69 -5.49
N LEU A 22 -57.29 -7.92 -6.58
CA LEU A 22 -56.24 -7.74 -7.60
C LEU A 22 -55.01 -7.01 -7.05
N LEU A 23 -55.17 -5.98 -6.24
CA LEU A 23 -54.09 -5.26 -5.60
C LEU A 23 -53.33 -6.16 -4.61
N PHE A 24 -54.06 -7.00 -3.86
CA PHE A 24 -53.44 -7.96 -2.95
C PHE A 24 -52.64 -9.02 -3.72
N MET A 25 -53.19 -9.62 -4.79
CA MET A 25 -52.44 -10.54 -5.64
C MET A 25 -51.21 -9.88 -6.28
N TYR A 26 -51.30 -8.60 -6.64
CA TYR A 26 -50.18 -7.83 -7.17
C TYR A 26 -49.13 -7.56 -6.09
N ALA A 27 -49.56 -7.28 -4.84
CA ALA A 27 -48.62 -7.14 -3.71
C ALA A 27 -47.85 -8.44 -3.43
N LEU A 28 -48.52 -9.62 -3.43
CA LEU A 28 -47.87 -10.93 -3.31
C LEU A 28 -46.90 -11.22 -4.45
N LYS A 29 -47.25 -10.76 -5.67
CA LYS A 29 -46.30 -10.85 -6.81
C LYS A 29 -45.06 -9.99 -6.57
N LEU A 30 -45.21 -8.75 -6.11
CA LEU A 30 -44.10 -7.84 -5.79
C LEU A 30 -43.24 -8.39 -4.65
N GLU A 31 -43.86 -8.95 -3.61
CA GLU A 31 -43.19 -9.61 -2.50
C GLU A 31 -42.18 -10.68 -3.00
N LYS A 32 -42.66 -11.55 -3.90
CA LYS A 32 -41.85 -12.62 -4.48
C LYS A 32 -40.81 -12.10 -5.50
N GLU A 33 -41.16 -11.10 -6.30
CA GLU A 33 -40.29 -10.52 -7.34
C GLU A 33 -39.10 -9.78 -6.74
N TYR A 34 -39.31 -9.09 -5.61
CA TYR A 34 -38.31 -8.27 -4.92
C TYR A 34 -37.80 -8.87 -3.61
N HIS A 35 -38.16 -10.13 -3.30
CA HIS A 35 -37.74 -10.85 -2.07
C HIS A 35 -38.01 -10.05 -0.79
N LEU A 36 -39.19 -9.41 -0.68
CA LEU A 36 -39.53 -8.55 0.45
C LEU A 36 -39.88 -9.35 1.74
N ASP A 37 -40.04 -10.67 1.63
CA ASP A 37 -40.31 -11.66 2.69
C ASP A 37 -39.03 -12.13 3.40
N ASP A 38 -37.88 -11.85 2.82
CA ASP A 38 -36.60 -12.16 3.47
C ASP A 38 -36.46 -11.31 4.73
N ARG A 39 -36.45 -11.96 5.90
CA ARG A 39 -36.25 -11.34 7.23
C ARG A 39 -34.86 -10.72 7.42
N THR A 40 -34.15 -10.48 6.33
CA THR A 40 -32.75 -10.10 6.27
C THR A 40 -32.53 -8.63 5.93
N LEU A 41 -33.35 -7.73 6.47
CA LEU A 41 -32.90 -6.34 6.67
C LEU A 41 -31.79 -6.30 7.74
N ASP A 42 -31.59 -7.39 8.51
CA ASP A 42 -30.49 -7.55 9.44
C ASP A 42 -29.15 -7.73 8.69
N GLY A 43 -28.46 -6.64 8.39
CA GLY A 43 -27.05 -6.63 7.99
C GLY A 43 -26.66 -7.29 6.66
N ALA A 44 -27.40 -8.29 6.16
CA ALA A 44 -27.04 -9.06 4.97
C ALA A 44 -27.34 -8.36 3.62
N LEU A 45 -28.10 -7.27 3.64
CA LEU A 45 -28.43 -6.46 2.43
C LEU A 45 -27.31 -5.48 2.04
N TRP A 46 -26.36 -5.24 2.90
CA TRP A 46 -25.36 -4.21 2.72
C TRP A 46 -23.99 -4.81 2.51
N SER A 47 -23.40 -4.56 1.38
CA SER A 47 -21.96 -4.81 1.18
C SER A 47 -21.17 -3.72 1.89
N VAL A 48 -20.51 -4.05 2.97
CA VAL A 48 -19.62 -3.12 3.67
C VAL A 48 -18.23 -3.18 3.03
N PRO A 49 -17.66 -2.06 2.56
CA PRO A 49 -16.34 -2.09 1.97
C PRO A 49 -15.28 -2.53 2.99
N ALA A 50 -14.37 -3.40 2.56
CA ALA A 50 -13.21 -3.70 3.37
C ALA A 50 -12.29 -2.48 3.46
N ARG A 51 -11.80 -2.19 4.65
CA ARG A 51 -10.89 -1.05 4.94
C ARG A 51 -9.46 -1.53 4.91
N VAL A 52 -8.62 -0.86 4.12
CA VAL A 52 -7.19 -1.18 4.02
C VAL A 52 -6.40 -0.16 4.83
N TYR A 53 -5.67 -0.66 5.81
CA TYR A 53 -4.87 0.15 6.71
C TYR A 53 -3.37 -0.04 6.48
N ALA A 54 -2.59 1.03 6.62
CA ALA A 54 -1.15 0.95 6.80
C ALA A 54 -0.81 0.24 8.12
N ARG A 55 0.48 -0.03 8.35
CA ARG A 55 0.88 -0.51 9.67
C ARG A 55 0.54 0.53 10.75
N PRO A 56 0.06 0.13 11.93
CA PRO A 56 0.02 1.03 13.07
C PRO A 56 1.45 1.40 13.49
N LEU A 57 1.67 2.64 13.92
CA LEU A 57 2.95 3.04 14.50
C LEU A 57 3.06 2.47 15.91
N GLU A 58 4.08 1.65 16.14
CA GLU A 58 4.42 1.10 17.44
C GLU A 58 5.45 1.98 18.12
N ILE A 59 5.12 2.47 19.33
CA ILE A 59 5.94 3.40 20.10
C ILE A 59 6.30 2.71 21.43
N TYR A 60 7.59 2.47 21.62
CA TYR A 60 8.13 1.85 22.82
C TYR A 60 9.50 2.47 23.16
N ARG A 61 9.91 2.35 24.40
CA ARG A 61 11.18 2.88 24.86
C ARG A 61 12.36 2.31 24.08
N GLY A 62 13.19 3.18 23.50
CA GLY A 62 14.33 2.80 22.65
C GLY A 62 14.02 2.70 21.16
N ALA A 63 12.74 2.80 20.75
CA ALA A 63 12.37 2.82 19.32
C ALA A 63 13.07 3.97 18.58
N THR A 64 13.52 3.72 17.37
CA THR A 64 14.11 4.73 16.49
C THR A 64 12.98 5.55 15.83
N LEU A 65 12.58 6.61 16.49
CA LEU A 65 11.53 7.53 16.09
C LEU A 65 11.89 8.93 16.60
N SER A 66 11.84 9.95 15.76
CA SER A 66 11.99 11.33 16.18
C SER A 66 10.65 11.99 16.52
N ALA A 67 10.67 13.09 17.28
CA ALA A 67 9.46 13.88 17.54
C ALA A 67 8.81 14.39 16.24
N ASP A 68 9.64 14.77 15.25
CA ASP A 68 9.15 15.23 13.95
C ASP A 68 8.50 14.10 13.15
N ASP A 69 9.03 12.88 13.20
CA ASP A 69 8.43 11.70 12.55
C ASP A 69 7.08 11.35 13.21
N LEU A 70 6.97 11.39 14.55
CA LEU A 70 5.69 11.20 15.24
C LEU A 70 4.66 12.26 14.83
N ILE A 71 5.06 13.54 14.82
CA ILE A 71 4.16 14.62 14.39
C ILE A 71 3.71 14.45 12.94
N ASN A 72 4.62 14.00 12.06
CA ASN A 72 4.26 13.70 10.67
C ASN A 72 3.23 12.56 10.56
N GLU A 73 3.38 11.50 11.37
CA GLU A 73 2.39 10.40 11.44
C GLU A 73 1.04 10.92 11.97
N LEU A 74 1.04 11.71 13.07
CA LEU A 74 -0.18 12.32 13.62
C LEU A 74 -0.89 13.22 12.60
N ARG A 75 -0.14 14.01 11.82
CA ARG A 75 -0.72 14.84 10.75
C ARG A 75 -1.31 14.00 9.60
N LEU A 76 -0.69 12.86 9.27
CA LEU A 76 -1.24 11.92 8.29
C LEU A 76 -2.57 11.32 8.75
N LEU A 77 -2.75 11.17 10.07
CA LEU A 77 -3.96 10.68 10.73
C LEU A 77 -4.97 11.80 11.01
N ASP A 78 -4.74 12.99 10.47
CA ASP A 78 -5.58 14.18 10.65
C ASP A 78 -5.69 14.69 12.10
N TYR A 79 -4.67 14.44 12.94
CA TYR A 79 -4.56 15.06 14.27
C TYR A 79 -4.25 16.54 14.13
N ARG A 80 -4.88 17.36 14.98
CA ARG A 80 -4.75 18.82 14.99
C ARG A 80 -3.82 19.27 16.10
N GLU A 81 -2.95 20.23 15.80
CA GLU A 81 -2.10 20.85 16.81
C GLU A 81 -2.91 21.86 17.63
N VAL A 82 -2.85 21.74 18.97
CA VAL A 82 -3.61 22.56 19.91
C VAL A 82 -2.73 22.96 21.11
N ALA A 83 -3.12 24.02 21.82
CA ALA A 83 -2.44 24.41 23.04
C ALA A 83 -2.74 23.47 24.22
N ASN A 84 -3.98 22.97 24.32
CA ASN A 84 -4.43 22.06 25.38
C ASN A 84 -5.26 20.93 24.77
N LEU A 85 -4.99 19.69 25.17
CA LEU A 85 -5.71 18.51 24.71
C LEU A 85 -7.09 18.43 25.38
N SER A 86 -8.14 18.68 24.62
CA SER A 86 -9.53 18.64 25.07
C SER A 86 -10.33 17.50 24.42
N ASP A 87 -9.94 17.06 23.23
CA ASP A 87 -10.68 16.11 22.42
C ASP A 87 -9.73 15.12 21.71
N ILE A 88 -10.27 14.00 21.21
CA ILE A 88 -9.55 13.02 20.41
C ILE A 88 -8.97 13.66 19.13
N LYS A 89 -7.94 13.04 18.56
CA LYS A 89 -7.23 13.53 17.36
C LYS A 89 -6.64 14.94 17.54
N GLN A 90 -6.21 15.26 18.75
CA GLN A 90 -5.44 16.47 19.06
C GLN A 90 -4.05 16.10 19.53
N TYR A 91 -3.07 16.93 19.21
CA TYR A 91 -1.71 16.81 19.76
C TYR A 91 -1.14 18.18 20.12
N ARG A 92 -0.14 18.18 21.01
CA ARG A 92 0.72 19.34 21.29
C ARG A 92 2.17 18.90 21.36
N ARG A 93 3.06 19.84 21.08
CA ARG A 93 4.50 19.67 21.23
C ARG A 93 5.06 20.66 22.23
N ASP A 94 5.93 20.18 23.11
CA ASP A 94 6.74 21.02 24.01
C ASP A 94 8.19 20.51 23.97
N GLY A 95 9.03 21.15 23.16
CA GLY A 95 10.41 20.75 22.95
C GLY A 95 10.53 19.32 22.39
N ASP A 96 11.15 18.44 23.20
CA ASP A 96 11.35 17.02 22.91
C ASP A 96 10.21 16.13 23.45
N THR A 97 9.08 16.73 23.83
CA THR A 97 7.89 16.01 24.30
C THR A 97 6.74 16.23 23.33
N VAL A 98 6.06 15.16 22.97
CA VAL A 98 4.83 15.18 22.18
C VAL A 98 3.72 14.53 23.00
N GLU A 99 2.62 15.24 23.17
CA GLU A 99 1.42 14.71 23.78
C GLU A 99 0.31 14.63 22.75
N TYR A 100 -0.50 13.57 22.79
CA TYR A 100 -1.65 13.42 21.91
C TYR A 100 -2.80 12.69 22.59
N TYR A 101 -4.01 12.92 22.09
CA TYR A 101 -5.22 12.23 22.53
C TYR A 101 -5.65 11.25 21.44
N ALA A 102 -5.29 9.96 21.64
CA ALA A 102 -5.58 8.89 20.71
C ALA A 102 -7.08 8.59 20.67
N GLN A 103 -7.61 8.33 19.47
CA GLN A 103 -8.97 7.83 19.30
C GLN A 103 -9.05 6.32 19.67
N PRO A 104 -10.25 5.80 19.99
CA PRO A 104 -10.43 4.36 20.20
C PRO A 104 -10.22 3.60 18.88
N PHE A 105 -9.63 2.41 18.96
CA PHE A 105 -9.44 1.54 17.81
C PHE A 105 -9.43 0.06 18.21
N ALA A 106 -10.09 -0.79 17.41
CA ALA A 106 -10.08 -2.24 17.57
C ALA A 106 -8.93 -2.86 16.77
N PHE A 107 -7.86 -3.27 17.46
CA PHE A 107 -6.74 -4.01 16.90
C PHE A 107 -6.99 -5.51 16.95
N TRP A 108 -6.16 -6.29 16.29
CA TRP A 108 -6.20 -7.76 16.28
C TRP A 108 -5.88 -8.43 17.64
N ASP A 109 -5.31 -7.68 18.59
CA ASP A 109 -4.98 -8.11 19.95
C ASP A 109 -5.90 -7.47 21.02
N GLY A 110 -6.95 -6.80 20.60
CA GLY A 110 -7.97 -6.20 21.44
C GLY A 110 -8.26 -4.74 21.14
N ALA A 111 -9.43 -4.28 21.59
CA ALA A 111 -9.83 -2.90 21.47
C ALA A 111 -9.09 -2.03 22.49
N ARG A 112 -8.63 -0.85 22.04
CA ARG A 112 -8.03 0.18 22.88
C ARG A 112 -8.94 1.40 22.96
N PRO A 113 -9.27 1.87 24.18
CA PRO A 113 -10.10 3.06 24.38
C PRO A 113 -9.34 4.34 24.01
N ALA A 114 -10.07 5.45 23.94
CA ALA A 114 -9.46 6.77 23.82
C ALA A 114 -8.56 7.06 25.04
N ARG A 115 -7.36 7.58 24.82
CA ARG A 115 -6.36 7.80 25.87
C ARG A 115 -5.41 8.95 25.55
N LYS A 116 -5.00 9.69 26.57
CA LYS A 116 -4.00 10.75 26.45
C LYS A 116 -2.62 10.16 26.68
N MET A 117 -1.71 10.38 25.73
CA MET A 117 -0.36 9.85 25.75
C MET A 117 0.67 10.97 25.78
N GLN A 118 1.79 10.74 26.44
CA GLN A 118 2.97 11.59 26.42
C GLN A 118 4.16 10.76 25.99
N ILE A 119 4.86 11.22 24.96
CA ILE A 119 6.07 10.60 24.43
C ILE A 119 7.22 11.58 24.57
N ARG A 120 8.27 11.18 25.29
CA ARG A 120 9.52 11.94 25.42
C ARG A 120 10.58 11.37 24.50
N PHE A 121 11.33 12.25 23.86
CA PHE A 121 12.36 11.89 22.91
C PHE A 121 13.75 12.27 23.42
N ASN A 122 14.76 11.50 23.00
CA ASN A 122 16.16 11.86 23.09
C ASN A 122 16.76 11.77 21.70
N LYS A 123 16.83 12.90 20.99
CA LYS A 123 17.17 12.96 19.56
C LYS A 123 16.19 12.11 18.72
N ASP A 124 16.72 11.06 18.06
CA ASP A 124 15.97 10.18 17.17
C ASP A 124 15.47 8.89 17.85
N LYS A 125 15.39 8.89 19.20
CA LYS A 125 14.92 7.73 19.96
C LYS A 125 13.87 8.11 20.98
N VAL A 126 12.89 7.24 21.16
CA VAL A 126 11.91 7.33 22.23
C VAL A 126 12.61 7.05 23.56
N ALA A 127 12.56 8.04 24.46
CA ALA A 127 13.13 7.94 25.80
C ALA A 127 12.12 7.36 26.80
N ASP A 128 10.82 7.74 26.66
CA ASP A 128 9.79 7.35 27.60
C ASP A 128 8.39 7.43 26.96
N VAL A 129 7.47 6.55 27.41
CA VAL A 129 6.08 6.45 26.94
C VAL A 129 5.17 6.41 28.16
N GLN A 130 4.36 7.43 28.35
CA GLN A 130 3.47 7.56 29.52
C GLN A 130 2.02 7.74 29.09
N ASN A 131 1.12 7.00 29.74
CA ASN A 131 -0.31 7.18 29.64
C ASN A 131 -0.76 8.23 30.65
N LEU A 132 -1.18 9.40 30.17
CA LEU A 132 -1.63 10.50 31.04
C LEU A 132 -3.04 10.28 31.61
N THR A 133 -3.78 9.27 31.14
CA THR A 133 -5.11 8.92 31.66
C THR A 133 -4.99 8.04 32.91
N THR A 134 -4.09 7.04 32.87
CA THR A 134 -3.83 6.11 33.98
C THR A 134 -2.65 6.53 34.86
N LEU A 135 -1.79 7.45 34.37
CA LEU A 135 -0.52 7.87 34.98
C LEU A 135 0.54 6.75 35.05
N GLU A 136 0.43 5.73 34.21
CA GLU A 136 1.32 4.58 34.15
C GLU A 136 2.28 4.67 32.94
N GLU A 137 3.46 4.04 33.06
CA GLU A 137 4.38 3.83 31.94
C GLU A 137 3.83 2.74 31.02
N GLU A 138 3.75 3.01 29.72
CA GLU A 138 3.31 2.05 28.72
C GLU A 138 4.52 1.35 28.09
N VAL A 139 4.50 0.02 28.09
CA VAL A 139 5.53 -0.81 27.47
C VAL A 139 5.47 -0.69 25.95
N LEU A 140 4.27 -0.69 25.41
CA LEU A 140 4.00 -0.59 23.97
C LEU A 140 2.74 0.22 23.73
N GLU A 141 2.89 1.41 23.19
CA GLU A 141 1.78 2.18 22.64
C GLU A 141 1.65 1.91 21.13
N ARG A 142 0.42 1.84 20.66
CA ARG A 142 0.11 1.65 19.26
C ARG A 142 -0.86 2.72 18.79
N LEU A 143 -0.40 3.58 17.87
CA LEU A 143 -1.24 4.62 17.28
C LEU A 143 -2.24 3.98 16.30
N ASP A 144 -3.44 4.56 16.19
CA ASP A 144 -4.43 4.13 15.20
C ASP A 144 -3.83 4.14 13.78
N PRO A 145 -4.11 3.12 12.96
CA PRO A 145 -3.46 2.98 11.66
C PRO A 145 -4.10 3.90 10.60
N LEU A 146 -3.28 4.41 9.69
CA LEU A 146 -3.74 5.21 8.57
C LEU A 146 -4.58 4.36 7.59
N ARG A 147 -5.84 4.73 7.35
CA ARG A 147 -6.64 4.15 6.26
C ARG A 147 -6.06 4.63 4.91
N ILE A 148 -5.65 3.69 4.06
CA ILE A 148 -5.00 3.97 2.77
C ILE A 148 -5.90 3.70 1.56
N ALA A 149 -6.88 2.81 1.71
CA ALA A 149 -7.87 2.48 0.69
C ALA A 149 -9.11 1.84 1.32
N SER A 150 -10.16 1.72 0.52
CA SER A 150 -11.32 0.88 0.79
C SER A 150 -11.60 0.01 -0.44
N ILE A 151 -11.96 -1.26 -0.22
CA ILE A 151 -12.31 -2.20 -1.30
C ILE A 151 -13.82 -2.26 -1.39
N TYR A 152 -14.36 -1.76 -2.49
CA TYR A 152 -15.80 -1.67 -2.74
C TYR A 152 -16.32 -2.87 -3.53
N PRO A 153 -17.61 -3.23 -3.36
CA PRO A 153 -18.27 -4.20 -4.22
C PRO A 153 -18.27 -3.76 -5.69
N ALA A 154 -18.41 -4.73 -6.59
CA ALA A 154 -18.41 -4.48 -8.04
C ALA A 154 -19.47 -3.46 -8.53
N HIS A 155 -20.50 -3.20 -7.75
CA HIS A 155 -21.61 -2.29 -8.08
C HIS A 155 -21.39 -0.81 -7.74
N LYS A 156 -20.20 -0.39 -7.30
CA LYS A 156 -19.79 1.02 -7.02
C LYS A 156 -20.69 1.78 -6.03
N GLN A 157 -21.46 1.10 -5.21
CA GLN A 157 -22.28 1.73 -4.16
C GLN A 157 -21.58 1.59 -2.84
N ASP A 158 -21.09 2.70 -2.33
CA ASP A 158 -20.38 2.80 -1.08
C ASP A 158 -21.36 3.05 0.08
N ARG A 159 -21.12 2.41 1.22
CA ARG A 159 -21.90 2.56 2.45
C ARG A 159 -20.98 2.53 3.66
N VAL A 160 -21.23 3.43 4.60
CA VAL A 160 -20.75 3.31 5.97
C VAL A 160 -22.01 3.01 6.79
N LEU A 161 -22.17 1.73 7.13
CA LEU A 161 -23.34 1.30 7.90
C LEU A 161 -23.30 1.90 9.29
N VAL A 162 -24.48 2.30 9.76
CA VAL A 162 -24.74 2.77 11.11
C VAL A 162 -25.82 1.90 11.74
N ASP A 163 -25.57 1.45 12.94
CA ASP A 163 -26.59 0.85 13.80
C ASP A 163 -27.46 1.97 14.38
N LEU A 164 -28.74 1.75 14.50
CA LEU A 164 -29.68 2.76 15.01
C LEU A 164 -29.30 3.24 16.42
N ASP A 165 -28.72 2.37 17.24
CA ASP A 165 -28.29 2.68 18.61
C ASP A 165 -27.06 3.61 18.64
N ASP A 166 -26.26 3.67 17.56
CA ASP A 166 -25.13 4.57 17.40
C ASP A 166 -25.47 5.92 16.75
N VAL A 167 -26.74 6.10 16.32
CA VAL A 167 -27.19 7.34 15.68
C VAL A 167 -27.61 8.35 16.75
N PRO A 168 -27.14 9.63 16.69
CA PRO A 168 -27.59 10.66 17.62
C PRO A 168 -29.12 10.76 17.71
N PRO A 169 -29.74 10.66 18.89
CA PRO A 169 -31.20 10.71 19.04
C PRO A 169 -31.82 11.97 18.41
N VAL A 170 -31.13 13.10 18.51
CA VAL A 170 -31.59 14.37 17.91
C VAL A 170 -31.68 14.32 16.37
N LEU A 171 -30.85 13.50 15.70
CA LEU A 171 -30.94 13.27 14.27
C LEU A 171 -32.19 12.47 13.92
N VAL A 172 -32.41 11.35 14.62
CA VAL A 172 -33.57 10.47 14.43
C VAL A 172 -34.87 11.22 14.66
N ASP A 173 -35.00 11.90 15.79
CA ASP A 173 -36.20 12.64 16.17
C ASP A 173 -36.49 13.79 15.18
N SER A 174 -35.44 14.49 14.73
CA SER A 174 -35.57 15.57 13.75
C SER A 174 -36.00 15.06 12.39
N LEU A 175 -35.40 13.96 11.93
CA LEU A 175 -35.74 13.32 10.67
C LEU A 175 -37.22 12.91 10.66
N ILE A 176 -37.68 12.24 11.69
CA ILE A 176 -39.06 11.80 11.85
C ILE A 176 -40.01 13.02 11.92
N ALA A 177 -39.68 14.02 12.75
CA ALA A 177 -40.53 15.19 12.92
C ALA A 177 -40.67 16.02 11.64
N ILE A 178 -39.63 16.07 10.77
CA ILE A 178 -39.60 16.88 9.54
C ILE A 178 -40.13 16.11 8.32
N GLU A 179 -39.76 14.83 8.18
CA GLU A 179 -40.06 14.04 6.99
C GLU A 179 -41.34 13.22 7.14
N ASP A 180 -41.58 12.62 8.32
CA ASP A 180 -42.71 11.69 8.53
C ASP A 180 -43.18 11.67 9.99
N LYS A 181 -43.91 12.70 10.39
CA LYS A 181 -44.35 12.94 11.77
C LYS A 181 -45.17 11.78 12.41
N ASN A 182 -45.78 10.94 11.57
CA ASN A 182 -46.61 9.82 11.98
C ASN A 182 -45.89 8.45 11.80
N PHE A 183 -44.59 8.43 11.55
CA PHE A 183 -43.81 7.23 11.21
C PHE A 183 -44.14 6.03 12.12
N TRP A 184 -44.16 6.23 13.43
CA TRP A 184 -44.45 5.17 14.39
C TRP A 184 -45.89 4.67 14.40
N LYS A 185 -46.84 5.31 13.68
CA LYS A 185 -48.29 5.05 13.79
C LYS A 185 -48.91 4.45 12.55
N HIS A 186 -48.33 4.64 11.38
CA HIS A 186 -48.91 4.16 10.12
C HIS A 186 -48.21 2.89 9.63
N PRO A 187 -48.90 2.01 8.86
CA PRO A 187 -48.34 0.78 8.31
C PRO A 187 -47.71 1.04 6.91
N GLY A 188 -46.67 1.89 6.82
CA GLY A 188 -45.97 2.20 5.57
C GLY A 188 -46.58 3.31 4.72
N ILE A 189 -47.86 3.62 4.84
CA ILE A 189 -48.58 4.70 4.14
C ILE A 189 -49.29 5.52 5.22
N ASP A 190 -49.23 6.86 5.11
CA ASP A 190 -50.07 7.78 5.91
C ASP A 190 -51.27 8.27 5.10
N PRO A 191 -52.46 7.65 5.26
CA PRO A 191 -53.66 8.06 4.53
C PRO A 191 -54.10 9.49 4.85
N ARG A 192 -53.86 9.96 6.09
CA ARG A 192 -54.22 11.34 6.51
C ARG A 192 -53.28 12.36 5.87
N GLY A 193 -51.99 12.07 5.82
CA GLY A 193 -50.99 12.86 5.14
C GLY A 193 -51.27 12.96 3.64
N LEU A 194 -51.65 11.84 3.00
CA LEU A 194 -52.00 11.78 1.59
C LEU A 194 -53.27 12.63 1.31
N ALA A 195 -54.32 12.48 2.09
CA ALA A 195 -55.55 13.27 1.94
C ALA A 195 -55.28 14.78 2.12
N ARG A 196 -54.47 15.15 3.12
CA ARG A 196 -54.05 16.55 3.34
C ARG A 196 -53.27 17.10 2.14
N SER A 197 -52.32 16.34 1.61
CA SER A 197 -51.51 16.74 0.47
C SER A 197 -52.34 16.97 -0.80
N ILE A 198 -53.33 16.09 -1.06
CA ILE A 198 -54.29 16.26 -2.17
C ILE A 198 -55.13 17.53 -1.95
N TYR A 199 -55.66 17.75 -0.74
CA TYR A 199 -56.44 18.93 -0.39
C TYR A 199 -55.65 20.24 -0.60
N VAL A 200 -54.44 20.33 -0.08
CA VAL A 200 -53.59 21.53 -0.22
C VAL A 200 -53.17 21.76 -1.67
N THR A 201 -52.76 20.70 -2.38
CA THR A 201 -52.27 20.83 -3.76
C THR A 201 -53.38 21.19 -4.76
N TYR A 202 -54.57 20.57 -4.67
CA TYR A 202 -55.63 20.72 -5.67
C TYR A 202 -56.72 21.68 -5.27
N ILE A 203 -57.02 21.82 -3.96
CA ILE A 203 -58.13 22.66 -3.50
C ILE A 203 -57.65 24.05 -3.05
N GLN A 204 -56.57 24.12 -2.26
CA GLN A 204 -55.99 25.39 -1.82
C GLN A 204 -55.05 26.04 -2.85
N LYS A 205 -54.72 25.34 -3.96
CA LYS A 205 -53.72 25.79 -4.96
C LYS A 205 -52.37 26.17 -4.30
N GLY A 206 -52.05 25.60 -3.14
CA GLY A 206 -50.74 25.69 -2.49
C GLY A 206 -49.72 24.89 -3.25
N GLY A 207 -48.45 25.16 -3.03
CA GLY A 207 -47.35 24.40 -3.66
C GLY A 207 -47.44 22.89 -3.38
N LYS A 208 -46.81 22.05 -4.21
CA LYS A 208 -46.79 20.60 -4.07
C LYS A 208 -46.22 20.23 -2.66
N GLN A 209 -47.08 19.68 -1.81
CA GLN A 209 -46.68 19.19 -0.49
C GLN A 209 -46.36 17.71 -0.58
N GLY A 210 -45.16 17.28 -0.10
CA GLY A 210 -44.75 15.89 -0.05
C GLY A 210 -45.63 15.08 0.94
N ALA A 211 -46.08 13.91 0.50
CA ALA A 211 -46.93 13.01 1.29
C ALA A 211 -46.31 11.59 1.36
N SER A 212 -45.09 11.41 0.95
CA SER A 212 -44.40 10.12 1.01
C SER A 212 -43.81 9.88 2.40
N THR A 213 -44.04 8.71 2.94
CA THR A 213 -43.47 8.26 4.24
C THR A 213 -42.01 7.89 4.13
N LEU A 214 -41.29 7.78 5.26
CA LEU A 214 -39.91 7.28 5.30
C LEU A 214 -39.82 5.88 4.70
N THR A 215 -40.77 4.99 4.99
CA THR A 215 -40.84 3.64 4.39
C THR A 215 -40.95 3.69 2.88
N GLN A 216 -41.80 4.57 2.34
CA GLN A 216 -41.90 4.78 0.88
C GLN A 216 -40.62 5.34 0.27
N GLN A 217 -39.95 6.25 0.95
CA GLN A 217 -38.65 6.78 0.52
C GLN A 217 -37.59 5.71 0.51
N PHE A 218 -37.57 4.84 1.54
CA PHE A 218 -36.68 3.67 1.59
C PHE A 218 -36.89 2.75 0.39
N ILE A 219 -38.15 2.31 0.16
CA ILE A 219 -38.49 1.47 -1.00
C ILE A 219 -38.06 2.10 -2.32
N LYS A 220 -38.35 3.41 -2.50
CA LYS A 220 -37.94 4.12 -3.70
C LYS A 220 -36.43 4.06 -3.94
N ASN A 221 -35.65 4.32 -2.90
CA ASN A 221 -34.19 4.42 -3.03
C ASN A 221 -33.52 3.04 -3.19
N HIS A 222 -34.05 2.02 -2.53
CA HIS A 222 -33.45 0.69 -2.51
C HIS A 222 -33.91 -0.23 -3.65
N TYR A 223 -35.22 -0.28 -3.92
CA TYR A 223 -35.82 -1.29 -4.82
C TYR A 223 -36.28 -0.73 -6.17
N LEU A 224 -36.45 0.57 -6.31
CA LEU A 224 -37.12 1.17 -7.49
C LEU A 224 -36.19 2.16 -8.22
N SER A 225 -36.55 2.45 -9.50
CA SER A 225 -35.87 3.47 -10.28
C SER A 225 -36.39 4.89 -9.98
N ASN A 226 -35.62 5.92 -10.37
CA ASN A 226 -35.99 7.32 -10.18
C ASN A 226 -37.10 7.84 -11.17
N GLU A 227 -37.73 6.95 -11.93
CA GLU A 227 -38.81 7.30 -12.83
C GLU A 227 -40.04 7.88 -12.09
N GLN A 228 -40.62 8.92 -12.63
CA GLN A 228 -41.82 9.57 -12.05
C GLN A 228 -43.10 9.11 -12.74
N THR A 229 -43.49 7.82 -12.56
CA THR A 229 -44.72 7.25 -13.13
C THR A 229 -45.74 6.87 -12.05
N LEU A 230 -47.01 6.91 -12.37
CA LEU A 230 -48.07 6.48 -11.44
C LEU A 230 -47.94 4.99 -11.08
N SER A 231 -47.57 4.17 -12.07
CA SER A 231 -47.36 2.72 -11.83
C SER A 231 -46.24 2.47 -10.84
N ARG A 232 -45.11 3.19 -10.93
CA ARG A 232 -44.03 3.14 -9.96
C ARG A 232 -44.49 3.58 -8.57
N LYS A 233 -45.29 4.66 -8.47
CA LYS A 233 -45.81 5.13 -7.18
C LYS A 233 -46.78 4.12 -6.54
N LEU A 234 -47.57 3.41 -7.35
CA LEU A 234 -48.41 2.32 -6.84
C LEU A 234 -47.58 1.15 -6.34
N LYS A 235 -46.53 0.75 -7.08
CA LYS A 235 -45.57 -0.28 -6.60
C LYS A 235 -44.96 0.13 -5.27
N GLU A 236 -44.43 1.35 -5.16
CA GLU A 236 -43.84 1.91 -3.94
C GLU A 236 -44.79 1.81 -2.73
N MET A 237 -46.06 2.16 -2.93
CA MET A 237 -47.09 2.08 -1.87
C MET A 237 -47.36 0.64 -1.43
N LEU A 238 -47.54 -0.29 -2.38
CA LEU A 238 -47.81 -1.69 -2.08
C LEU A 238 -46.60 -2.36 -1.39
N MET A 239 -45.39 -2.12 -1.92
CA MET A 239 -44.15 -2.63 -1.31
C MET A 239 -43.94 -2.07 0.10
N ALA A 240 -44.29 -0.80 0.35
CA ALA A 240 -44.21 -0.21 1.68
C ALA A 240 -45.15 -0.92 2.71
N LEU A 241 -46.34 -1.35 2.29
CA LEU A 241 -47.20 -2.16 3.14
C LEU A 241 -46.65 -3.55 3.41
N VAL A 242 -46.04 -4.19 2.40
CA VAL A 242 -45.45 -5.54 2.54
C VAL A 242 -44.24 -5.49 3.46
N ILE A 243 -43.33 -4.53 3.29
CA ILE A 243 -42.12 -4.43 4.14
C ILE A 243 -42.46 -4.15 5.59
N GLU A 244 -43.47 -3.32 5.86
CA GLU A 244 -43.96 -3.05 7.22
C GLU A 244 -44.71 -4.23 7.85
N TYR A 245 -45.19 -5.16 7.04
CA TYR A 245 -45.74 -6.42 7.55
C TYR A 245 -44.68 -7.39 8.04
N HIS A 246 -43.52 -7.41 7.39
CA HIS A 246 -42.44 -8.36 7.71
C HIS A 246 -41.41 -7.81 8.67
N ASN A 247 -41.22 -6.48 8.76
CA ASN A 247 -40.16 -5.84 9.54
C ASN A 247 -40.73 -4.82 10.54
N ASP A 248 -40.06 -4.67 11.67
CA ASP A 248 -40.42 -3.64 12.61
C ASP A 248 -39.95 -2.24 12.18
N LYS A 249 -40.48 -1.23 12.86
CA LYS A 249 -40.19 0.17 12.54
C LYS A 249 -38.73 0.58 12.72
N LYS A 250 -38.04 -0.03 13.70
CA LYS A 250 -36.64 0.26 13.98
C LYS A 250 -35.76 -0.23 12.83
N THR A 251 -35.97 -1.46 12.41
CA THR A 251 -35.27 -2.09 11.28
C THR A 251 -35.49 -1.30 9.97
N ILE A 252 -36.73 -0.84 9.71
CA ILE A 252 -37.02 0.00 8.53
C ILE A 252 -36.32 1.35 8.61
N LEU A 253 -36.27 1.98 9.79
CA LEU A 253 -35.61 3.24 10.01
C LEU A 253 -34.08 3.13 9.82
N GLU A 254 -33.50 2.08 10.37
CA GLU A 254 -32.07 1.78 10.19
C GLU A 254 -31.76 1.56 8.70
N GLY A 255 -32.58 0.77 7.99
CA GLY A 255 -32.48 0.60 6.56
C GLY A 255 -32.55 1.94 5.81
N TYR A 256 -33.45 2.82 6.19
CA TYR A 256 -33.56 4.17 5.59
C TYR A 256 -32.31 5.01 5.84
N LEU A 257 -31.78 5.04 7.08
CA LEU A 257 -30.59 5.80 7.44
C LEU A 257 -29.35 5.35 6.66
N ASN A 258 -29.28 4.08 6.31
CA ASN A 258 -28.19 3.49 5.54
C ASN A 258 -28.36 3.62 4.01
N GLU A 259 -29.60 3.87 3.51
CA GLU A 259 -29.89 3.84 2.06
C GLU A 259 -30.09 5.22 1.43
N ILE A 260 -30.55 6.21 2.17
CA ILE A 260 -30.94 7.51 1.61
C ILE A 260 -29.81 8.15 0.81
N TYR A 261 -30.13 8.63 -0.42
CA TYR A 261 -29.17 9.35 -1.26
C TYR A 261 -28.98 10.80 -0.76
N LEU A 262 -27.74 11.17 -0.43
CA LEU A 262 -27.38 12.44 0.19
C LEU A 262 -26.37 13.27 -0.61
N GLY A 263 -25.91 12.79 -1.76
CA GLY A 263 -24.97 13.55 -2.57
C GLY A 263 -24.25 12.75 -3.65
N GLN A 264 -23.36 13.42 -4.38
CA GLN A 264 -22.59 12.82 -5.48
C GLN A 264 -21.15 13.31 -5.48
N ASP A 265 -20.20 12.38 -5.51
CA ASP A 265 -18.78 12.64 -5.72
C ASP A 265 -18.32 12.06 -7.06
N GLY A 266 -18.25 12.88 -8.08
CA GLY A 266 -17.93 12.44 -9.44
C GLY A 266 -18.94 11.40 -9.93
N GLN A 267 -18.52 10.16 -10.12
CA GLN A 267 -19.40 9.03 -10.50
C GLN A 267 -19.90 8.22 -9.29
N ARG A 268 -19.48 8.55 -8.07
CA ARG A 268 -19.83 7.86 -6.83
C ARG A 268 -21.03 8.53 -6.17
N ALA A 269 -22.11 7.78 -5.94
CA ALA A 269 -23.25 8.24 -5.18
C ALA A 269 -22.96 8.13 -3.67
N ILE A 270 -23.33 9.15 -2.90
CA ILE A 270 -23.22 9.18 -1.44
C ILE A 270 -24.55 8.72 -0.86
N HIS A 271 -24.58 7.52 -0.32
CA HIS A 271 -25.73 6.90 0.29
C HIS A 271 -25.56 6.69 1.79
N GLY A 272 -26.60 6.93 2.55
CA GLY A 272 -26.62 6.79 4.01
C GLY A 272 -26.00 7.94 4.77
N PHE A 273 -26.49 8.13 6.00
CA PHE A 273 -26.01 9.21 6.88
C PHE A 273 -24.57 8.97 7.37
N GLY A 274 -24.17 7.70 7.56
CA GLY A 274 -22.80 7.38 7.96
C GLY A 274 -21.77 7.82 6.93
N LEU A 275 -21.94 7.43 5.65
CA LEU A 275 -21.06 7.87 4.57
C LEU A 275 -21.13 9.39 4.35
N ALA A 276 -22.31 9.99 4.44
CA ALA A 276 -22.48 11.44 4.29
C ALA A 276 -21.75 12.21 5.41
N SER A 277 -21.76 11.72 6.63
CA SER A 277 -21.00 12.28 7.76
C SER A 277 -19.50 12.27 7.48
N GLU A 278 -18.95 11.13 7.08
CA GLU A 278 -17.54 11.03 6.67
C GLU A 278 -17.26 11.93 5.45
N TYR A 279 -18.15 11.93 4.44
CA TYR A 279 -17.95 12.67 3.19
C TYR A 279 -17.96 14.18 3.37
N TYR A 280 -18.88 14.74 4.15
CA TYR A 280 -18.99 16.19 4.31
C TYR A 280 -18.13 16.72 5.47
N PHE A 281 -17.96 15.97 6.56
CA PHE A 281 -17.39 16.47 7.81
C PHE A 281 -16.14 15.72 8.30
N ASN A 282 -15.79 14.57 7.69
CA ASN A 282 -14.70 13.70 8.17
C ASN A 282 -14.86 13.27 9.63
N LYS A 283 -16.11 12.97 10.04
CA LYS A 283 -16.48 12.57 11.40
C LYS A 283 -17.34 11.33 11.38
N GLU A 284 -17.29 10.54 12.44
CA GLU A 284 -18.30 9.51 12.68
C GLU A 284 -19.66 10.18 12.95
N LEU A 285 -20.76 9.50 12.60
CA LEU A 285 -22.09 10.07 12.70
C LEU A 285 -22.44 10.51 14.14
N LYS A 286 -21.95 9.74 15.14
CA LYS A 286 -22.18 10.03 16.58
C LYS A 286 -21.46 11.30 17.07
N ASP A 287 -20.42 11.77 16.35
CA ASP A 287 -19.58 12.92 16.71
C ASP A 287 -20.03 14.21 16.03
N LEU A 288 -21.15 14.20 15.30
CA LEU A 288 -21.65 15.39 14.62
C LEU A 288 -22.24 16.40 15.58
N GLY A 289 -21.88 17.65 15.37
CA GLY A 289 -22.54 18.78 16.00
C GLY A 289 -23.94 19.08 15.44
N LEU A 290 -24.75 19.81 16.20
CA LEU A 290 -26.14 20.11 15.86
C LEU A 290 -26.30 20.79 14.48
N HIS A 291 -25.37 21.70 14.11
CA HIS A 291 -25.38 22.37 12.81
C HIS A 291 -25.03 21.42 11.66
N GLU A 292 -24.20 20.40 11.87
CA GLU A 292 -23.84 19.38 10.91
C GLU A 292 -25.00 18.39 10.69
N ILE A 293 -25.65 17.97 11.78
CA ILE A 293 -26.88 17.14 11.73
C ILE A 293 -27.96 17.84 10.93
N ALA A 294 -28.22 19.12 11.21
CA ALA A 294 -29.22 19.90 10.49
C ALA A 294 -28.88 20.07 9.00
N MET A 295 -27.57 20.14 8.67
CA MET A 295 -27.08 20.16 7.30
C MET A 295 -27.41 18.84 6.57
N LEU A 296 -27.13 17.68 7.17
CA LEU A 296 -27.44 16.37 6.56
C LEU A 296 -28.94 16.18 6.35
N ILE A 297 -29.77 16.54 7.33
CA ILE A 297 -31.24 16.48 7.20
C ILE A 297 -31.71 17.40 6.04
N GLY A 298 -31.06 18.55 5.87
CA GLY A 298 -31.33 19.47 4.76
C GLY A 298 -31.10 18.88 3.38
N LEU A 299 -30.18 17.91 3.25
CA LEU A 299 -29.89 17.23 1.98
C LEU A 299 -30.94 16.22 1.55
N VAL A 300 -31.71 15.66 2.48
CA VAL A 300 -32.66 14.53 2.22
C VAL A 300 -33.57 14.78 1.05
N ARG A 301 -34.12 15.98 0.93
CA ARG A 301 -35.08 16.34 -0.17
C ARG A 301 -34.41 16.82 -1.44
N GLU A 302 -33.28 17.47 -1.33
CA GLU A 302 -32.64 18.17 -2.45
C GLU A 302 -31.12 18.00 -2.44
N PRO A 303 -30.60 16.74 -2.47
CA PRO A 303 -29.18 16.48 -2.29
C PRO A 303 -28.29 17.15 -3.34
N GLY A 304 -28.79 17.34 -4.58
CA GLY A 304 -28.03 18.02 -5.62
C GLY A 304 -28.01 19.55 -5.48
N ASN A 305 -29.13 20.15 -5.12
CA ASN A 305 -29.27 21.63 -5.00
C ASN A 305 -28.68 22.13 -3.67
N ALA A 306 -28.81 21.34 -2.61
CA ALA A 306 -28.34 21.69 -1.27
C ALA A 306 -26.92 21.17 -0.97
N ASP A 307 -26.19 20.66 -1.98
CA ASP A 307 -24.80 20.24 -1.83
C ASP A 307 -23.92 21.40 -1.32
N PRO A 308 -23.37 21.31 -0.10
CA PRO A 308 -22.66 22.43 0.54
C PRO A 308 -21.32 22.78 -0.13
N ARG A 309 -20.77 21.87 -0.94
CA ARG A 309 -19.54 22.12 -1.70
C ARG A 309 -19.80 22.85 -3.01
N ARG A 310 -20.97 22.62 -3.61
CA ARG A 310 -21.36 23.22 -4.91
C ARG A 310 -22.17 24.50 -4.74
N HIS A 311 -23.00 24.53 -3.71
CA HIS A 311 -23.97 25.61 -3.46
C HIS A 311 -23.97 26.02 -1.97
N PRO A 312 -22.83 26.53 -1.43
CA PRO A 312 -22.67 26.80 0.01
C PRO A 312 -23.71 27.76 0.60
N ASP A 313 -24.07 28.83 -0.13
CA ASP A 313 -25.05 29.79 0.33
C ASP A 313 -26.45 29.18 0.47
N TYR A 314 -26.85 28.35 -0.50
CA TYR A 314 -28.14 27.65 -0.46
C TYR A 314 -28.12 26.58 0.65
N ALA A 315 -27.04 25.85 0.78
CA ALA A 315 -26.84 24.87 1.84
C ALA A 315 -26.94 25.52 3.25
N LEU A 316 -26.34 26.69 3.43
CA LEU A 316 -26.43 27.48 4.68
C LEU A 316 -27.87 27.87 5.01
N GLN A 317 -28.61 28.39 4.01
CA GLN A 317 -30.03 28.72 4.17
C GLN A 317 -30.88 27.50 4.52
N ARG A 318 -30.61 26.38 3.84
CA ARG A 318 -31.31 25.12 4.07
C ARG A 318 -31.05 24.54 5.45
N ARG A 319 -29.77 24.55 5.92
CA ARG A 319 -29.38 24.17 7.28
C ARG A 319 -30.11 25.02 8.32
N ASN A 320 -30.10 26.34 8.16
CA ASN A 320 -30.74 27.25 9.10
C ASN A 320 -32.26 27.04 9.17
N MET A 321 -32.87 26.72 8.02
CA MET A 321 -34.27 26.31 7.97
C MET A 321 -34.55 25.03 8.75
N MET A 322 -33.68 24.01 8.62
CA MET A 322 -33.83 22.77 9.40
C MET A 322 -33.68 23.02 10.89
N LEU A 323 -32.70 23.80 11.33
CA LEU A 323 -32.56 24.23 12.74
C LEU A 323 -33.82 24.93 13.27
N SER A 324 -34.42 25.80 12.48
CA SER A 324 -35.68 26.45 12.87
C SER A 324 -36.84 25.45 12.98
N LEU A 325 -36.93 24.47 12.07
CA LEU A 325 -37.91 23.40 12.16
C LEU A 325 -37.70 22.49 13.36
N MET A 326 -36.48 22.19 13.70
CA MET A 326 -36.12 21.40 14.92
C MET A 326 -36.58 22.14 16.19
N GLN A 327 -36.33 23.44 16.27
CA GLN A 327 -36.78 24.28 17.39
C GLN A 327 -38.31 24.37 17.45
N GLN A 328 -39.02 24.58 16.32
CA GLN A 328 -40.47 24.65 16.26
C GLN A 328 -41.13 23.32 16.68
N ASN A 329 -40.49 22.17 16.47
CA ASN A 329 -40.95 20.87 16.94
C ASN A 329 -40.52 20.55 18.37
N GLY A 330 -39.81 21.47 19.08
CA GLY A 330 -39.40 21.31 20.48
C GLY A 330 -38.24 20.35 20.68
N LEU A 331 -37.47 20.04 19.65
CA LEU A 331 -36.35 19.10 19.70
C LEU A 331 -35.05 19.76 20.18
N ILE A 332 -34.92 21.08 20.01
CA ILE A 332 -33.78 21.88 20.47
C ILE A 332 -34.26 23.19 21.10
N SER A 333 -33.45 23.79 21.95
CA SER A 333 -33.77 25.08 22.53
C SER A 333 -33.53 26.25 21.54
N ASP A 334 -34.13 27.42 21.81
CA ASP A 334 -33.89 28.64 21.03
C ASP A 334 -32.42 29.08 21.10
N THR A 335 -31.77 28.87 22.25
CA THR A 335 -30.36 29.14 22.46
C THR A 335 -29.48 28.26 21.60
N ASP A 336 -29.71 26.94 21.58
CA ASP A 336 -28.96 25.98 20.78
C ASP A 336 -29.15 26.24 19.28
N MET A 337 -30.37 26.55 18.86
CA MET A 337 -30.67 26.94 17.49
C MET A 337 -29.82 28.14 17.05
N LYS A 338 -29.82 29.23 17.83
CA LYS A 338 -29.07 30.45 17.51
C LYS A 338 -27.56 30.20 17.50
N LEU A 339 -27.05 29.41 18.43
CA LEU A 339 -25.66 29.01 18.47
C LEU A 339 -25.29 28.22 17.21
N ALA A 340 -26.06 27.18 16.88
CA ALA A 340 -25.82 26.36 15.71
C ALA A 340 -25.95 27.15 14.39
N GLN A 341 -26.86 28.14 14.30
CA GLN A 341 -26.97 29.02 13.15
C GLN A 341 -25.78 29.96 12.98
N SER A 342 -25.10 30.33 14.06
CA SER A 342 -23.90 31.19 14.02
C SER A 342 -22.64 30.48 13.54
N LEU A 343 -22.61 29.13 13.58
CA LEU A 343 -21.48 28.34 13.14
C LEU A 343 -21.39 28.26 11.60
N PRO A 344 -20.18 28.13 11.04
CA PRO A 344 -19.99 27.88 9.62
C PRO A 344 -20.59 26.50 9.21
N LEU A 345 -20.52 26.16 7.95
CA LEU A 345 -20.96 24.84 7.46
C LEU A 345 -20.01 23.71 7.87
N ASP A 346 -18.77 24.02 8.19
CA ASP A 346 -17.67 23.12 8.57
C ASP A 346 -17.41 21.96 7.60
N VAL A 347 -17.83 22.13 6.35
CA VAL A 347 -17.64 21.15 5.30
C VAL A 347 -16.17 21.09 4.91
N VAL A 348 -15.58 19.92 4.99
CA VAL A 348 -14.19 19.69 4.60
C VAL A 348 -14.02 19.74 3.09
N ASN A 349 -12.88 20.26 2.63
CA ASN A 349 -12.63 20.46 1.22
C ASN A 349 -12.54 19.11 0.47
N ALA A 350 -13.17 19.01 -0.71
CA ALA A 350 -13.18 17.80 -1.53
C ALA A 350 -11.78 17.27 -1.91
N GLU A 351 -10.77 18.14 -1.92
CA GLU A 351 -9.39 17.75 -2.20
C GLU A 351 -8.71 17.02 -1.03
N THR A 352 -9.15 17.28 0.22
CA THR A 352 -8.66 16.60 1.43
C THR A 352 -9.35 15.26 1.68
N GLN A 353 -10.53 15.03 1.08
CA GLN A 353 -11.44 13.95 1.45
C GLN A 353 -11.79 12.98 0.34
N ARG A 354 -11.22 13.15 -0.85
CA ARG A 354 -11.36 12.03 -1.79
C ARG A 354 -10.87 10.81 -1.06
N ASP A 355 -11.63 9.70 -1.14
CA ASP A 355 -11.10 8.34 -1.02
C ASP A 355 -10.03 8.17 -2.11
N ARG A 356 -9.04 9.04 -2.05
CA ARG A 356 -7.80 8.87 -2.77
C ARG A 356 -7.21 7.66 -2.12
N VAL A 357 -7.16 6.59 -2.90
CA VAL A 357 -6.23 5.53 -2.64
C VAL A 357 -4.92 6.23 -2.29
N ARG A 358 -4.65 6.37 -1.00
CA ARG A 358 -3.37 6.90 -0.55
C ARG A 358 -2.33 5.85 -0.91
N PHE A 359 -1.25 6.25 -1.55
CA PHE A 359 -0.19 5.34 -1.97
C PHE A 359 -0.65 4.24 -2.98
N PRO A 360 -1.23 4.62 -4.13
CA PRO A 360 -1.88 3.69 -5.06
C PRO A 360 -0.96 2.55 -5.51
N ALA A 361 0.33 2.81 -5.69
CA ALA A 361 1.28 1.78 -6.08
C ALA A 361 1.44 0.67 -5.04
N PHE A 362 1.29 0.98 -3.75
CA PHE A 362 1.30 -0.02 -2.69
C PHE A 362 -0.05 -0.76 -2.62
N VAL A 363 -1.15 -0.04 -2.79
CA VAL A 363 -2.50 -0.63 -2.79
C VAL A 363 -2.68 -1.61 -3.96
N ASP A 364 -2.08 -1.35 -5.12
CA ASP A 364 -2.04 -2.32 -6.23
C ASP A 364 -1.40 -3.66 -5.81
N LEU A 365 -0.30 -3.59 -5.03
CA LEU A 365 0.35 -4.80 -4.50
C LEU A 365 -0.59 -5.55 -3.52
N VAL A 366 -1.30 -4.81 -2.66
CA VAL A 366 -2.28 -5.40 -1.74
C VAL A 366 -3.38 -6.12 -2.53
N TYR A 367 -3.95 -5.49 -3.55
CA TYR A 367 -4.96 -6.11 -4.40
C TYR A 367 -4.45 -7.35 -5.12
N GLN A 368 -3.21 -7.32 -5.64
CA GLN A 368 -2.60 -8.47 -6.27
C GLN A 368 -2.50 -9.66 -5.30
N GLN A 369 -1.98 -9.42 -4.08
CA GLN A 369 -1.82 -10.48 -3.08
C GLN A 369 -3.15 -10.96 -2.49
N LEU A 370 -4.13 -10.07 -2.30
CA LEU A 370 -5.48 -10.49 -1.90
C LEU A 370 -6.11 -11.40 -2.96
N GLY A 371 -5.96 -11.07 -4.24
CA GLY A 371 -6.51 -11.85 -5.35
C GLY A 371 -5.96 -13.27 -5.48
N GLU A 372 -4.81 -13.59 -4.86
CA GLU A 372 -4.26 -14.95 -4.77
C GLU A 372 -5.05 -15.85 -3.79
N HIS A 373 -5.77 -15.25 -2.83
CA HIS A 373 -6.40 -15.96 -1.71
C HIS A 373 -7.91 -15.73 -1.59
N TYR A 374 -8.42 -14.59 -2.06
CA TYR A 374 -9.81 -14.15 -1.87
C TYR A 374 -10.44 -13.73 -3.19
N LYS A 375 -11.73 -14.01 -3.34
CA LYS A 375 -12.55 -13.38 -4.39
C LYS A 375 -12.99 -11.99 -3.94
N PRO A 376 -13.21 -11.05 -4.87
CA PRO A 376 -13.67 -9.70 -4.51
C PRO A 376 -14.96 -9.69 -3.66
N GLU A 377 -15.88 -10.64 -3.92
CA GLU A 377 -17.14 -10.77 -3.20
C GLU A 377 -16.96 -11.16 -1.74
N ASP A 378 -15.91 -11.94 -1.42
CA ASP A 378 -15.63 -12.39 -0.04
C ASP A 378 -15.08 -11.24 0.82
N LEU A 379 -14.40 -10.27 0.19
CA LEU A 379 -13.83 -9.10 0.86
C LEU A 379 -14.85 -8.02 1.20
N THR A 380 -16.06 -8.07 0.62
CA THR A 380 -17.05 -6.99 0.70
C THR A 380 -18.32 -7.37 1.46
N LYS A 381 -18.40 -8.59 2.00
CA LYS A 381 -19.59 -9.04 2.74
C LYS A 381 -19.62 -8.57 4.19
N ASP A 382 -18.47 -8.52 4.86
CA ASP A 382 -18.39 -8.42 6.33
C ASP A 382 -17.62 -7.18 6.81
N GLY A 383 -17.32 -6.22 5.94
CA GLY A 383 -16.64 -4.97 6.32
C GLY A 383 -15.27 -5.21 6.94
N LEU A 384 -14.43 -6.01 6.30
CA LEU A 384 -13.14 -6.45 6.82
C LEU A 384 -12.15 -5.31 7.03
N ASN A 385 -11.32 -5.42 8.05
CA ASN A 385 -10.13 -4.60 8.24
C ASN A 385 -8.89 -5.36 7.75
N ILE A 386 -8.18 -4.81 6.78
CA ILE A 386 -6.97 -5.39 6.17
C ILE A 386 -5.78 -4.58 6.64
N PHE A 387 -4.97 -5.15 7.52
CA PHE A 387 -3.74 -4.53 8.03
C PHE A 387 -2.57 -4.88 7.13
N THR A 388 -1.95 -3.85 6.55
CA THR A 388 -0.83 -4.00 5.64
C THR A 388 0.51 -3.77 6.32
N THR A 389 1.59 -4.02 5.58
CA THR A 389 2.96 -3.78 6.01
C THR A 389 3.45 -2.37 5.65
N LEU A 390 2.65 -1.58 4.93
CA LEU A 390 3.02 -0.23 4.51
C LEU A 390 3.45 0.63 5.71
N ASP A 391 4.63 1.21 5.61
CA ASP A 391 5.09 2.25 6.52
C ASP A 391 4.86 3.63 5.89
N PRO A 392 3.91 4.45 6.40
CA PRO A 392 3.58 5.73 5.80
C PRO A 392 4.76 6.71 5.73
N LEU A 393 5.63 6.71 6.76
CA LEU A 393 6.80 7.59 6.81
C LEU A 393 7.87 7.15 5.79
N ILE A 394 8.17 5.84 5.73
CA ILE A 394 9.11 5.28 4.74
C ILE A 394 8.58 5.52 3.33
N GLN A 395 7.28 5.33 3.11
CA GLN A 395 6.65 5.57 1.81
C GLN A 395 6.78 7.02 1.37
N GLN A 396 6.46 7.98 2.23
CA GLN A 396 6.60 9.41 1.90
C GLN A 396 8.05 9.83 1.66
N LYS A 397 8.98 9.37 2.53
CA LYS A 397 10.42 9.64 2.38
C LYS A 397 10.94 9.06 1.06
N THR A 398 10.53 7.84 0.69
CA THR A 398 10.90 7.20 -0.57
C THR A 398 10.35 7.95 -1.79
N GLN A 399 9.08 8.34 -1.79
CA GLN A 399 8.46 9.13 -2.85
C GLN A 399 9.17 10.48 -3.03
N LYS A 400 9.42 11.20 -1.93
CA LYS A 400 10.08 12.50 -1.95
C LYS A 400 11.51 12.42 -2.50
N ALA A 401 12.28 11.43 -2.06
CA ALA A 401 13.65 11.21 -2.52
C ALA A 401 13.69 10.88 -4.02
N LEU A 402 12.82 9.96 -4.48
CA LEU A 402 12.74 9.57 -5.88
C LEU A 402 12.33 10.75 -6.77
N SER A 403 11.23 11.44 -6.45
CA SER A 403 10.71 12.57 -7.23
C SER A 403 11.73 13.72 -7.29
N GLY A 404 12.45 13.99 -6.21
CA GLY A 404 13.47 15.04 -6.12
C GLY A 404 14.76 14.73 -6.89
N ALA A 405 15.13 13.46 -7.05
CA ALA A 405 16.34 13.05 -7.72
C ALA A 405 16.25 13.13 -9.26
N LEU A 406 15.09 12.80 -9.84
CA LEU A 406 14.93 12.68 -11.30
C LEU A 406 15.20 13.96 -12.07
N PRO A 407 14.68 15.15 -11.68
CA PRO A 407 15.00 16.41 -12.38
C PRO A 407 16.50 16.73 -12.38
N THR A 408 17.21 16.40 -11.30
CA THR A 408 18.66 16.58 -11.22
C THR A 408 19.40 15.65 -12.18
N LEU A 409 18.97 14.40 -12.32
CA LEU A 409 19.52 13.45 -13.28
C LEU A 409 19.24 13.90 -14.72
N GLU A 410 18.04 14.36 -15.01
CA GLU A 410 17.67 14.90 -16.34
C GLU A 410 18.57 16.07 -16.73
N LYS A 411 18.74 17.06 -15.84
CA LYS A 411 19.58 18.23 -16.08
C LYS A 411 21.05 17.85 -16.32
N ARG A 412 21.61 16.97 -15.48
CA ARG A 412 23.01 16.52 -15.58
C ARG A 412 23.34 15.81 -16.88
N ASN A 413 22.37 15.09 -17.46
CA ASN A 413 22.56 14.28 -18.65
C ASN A 413 22.00 14.92 -19.93
N GLY A 414 21.56 16.19 -19.87
CA GLY A 414 21.00 16.90 -21.02
C GLY A 414 19.72 16.24 -21.55
N LEU A 415 18.92 15.67 -20.67
CA LEU A 415 17.62 15.08 -21.00
C LEU A 415 16.51 16.12 -20.85
N LYS A 416 15.42 15.95 -21.60
CA LYS A 416 14.24 16.81 -21.45
C LYS A 416 13.62 16.64 -20.07
N ALA A 417 12.97 17.68 -19.56
CA ALA A 417 12.18 17.59 -18.34
C ALA A 417 11.09 16.51 -18.50
N ASN A 418 10.85 15.75 -17.43
CA ASN A 418 9.88 14.65 -17.38
C ASN A 418 10.19 13.50 -18.38
N PHE A 419 11.44 13.35 -18.79
CA PHE A 419 11.88 12.26 -19.67
C PHE A 419 12.06 10.95 -18.91
N LEU A 420 12.57 11.02 -17.68
CA LEU A 420 12.86 9.85 -16.85
C LEU A 420 11.64 9.42 -16.04
N GLN A 421 11.47 8.12 -15.92
CA GLN A 421 10.60 7.46 -14.99
C GLN A 421 11.42 6.61 -14.01
N SER A 422 10.81 6.24 -12.90
CA SER A 422 11.47 5.41 -11.91
C SER A 422 10.46 4.56 -11.13
N ALA A 423 10.97 3.47 -10.58
CA ALA A 423 10.27 2.63 -9.61
C ALA A 423 11.21 2.30 -8.45
N ALA A 424 10.64 2.17 -7.26
CA ALA A 424 11.37 1.74 -6.07
C ALA A 424 10.51 0.82 -5.20
N VAL A 425 11.15 -0.18 -4.62
CA VAL A 425 10.59 -1.07 -3.59
C VAL A 425 11.51 -1.02 -2.39
N VAL A 426 10.96 -0.86 -1.18
CA VAL A 426 11.69 -0.93 0.09
C VAL A 426 11.12 -2.05 0.93
N VAL A 427 11.99 -2.92 1.44
CA VAL A 427 11.64 -4.15 2.17
C VAL A 427 12.40 -4.19 3.49
N ASN A 428 11.75 -4.70 4.53
CA ASN A 428 12.40 -5.04 5.80
C ASN A 428 13.08 -6.40 5.67
N THR A 429 14.39 -6.44 5.86
CA THR A 429 15.23 -7.64 5.65
C THR A 429 15.02 -8.75 6.68
N ALA A 430 14.40 -8.45 7.82
CA ALA A 430 14.18 -9.45 8.89
C ALA A 430 12.94 -10.32 8.66
N ASN A 431 11.94 -9.78 7.96
CA ASN A 431 10.61 -10.42 7.84
C ASN A 431 9.99 -10.33 6.43
N ALA A 432 10.73 -9.82 5.45
CA ALA A 432 10.31 -9.63 4.05
C ALA A 432 9.02 -8.78 3.89
N GLU A 433 8.74 -7.90 4.86
CA GLU A 433 7.64 -6.96 4.75
C GLU A 433 7.96 -5.84 3.78
N VAL A 434 7.09 -5.65 2.79
CA VAL A 434 7.20 -4.52 1.86
C VAL A 434 6.73 -3.26 2.58
N LEU A 435 7.66 -2.34 2.86
CA LEU A 435 7.38 -1.11 3.59
C LEU A 435 6.98 0.05 2.68
N SER A 436 7.41 0.00 1.41
CA SER A 436 7.13 1.06 0.43
C SER A 436 7.17 0.52 -0.99
N VAL A 437 6.24 1.00 -1.82
CA VAL A 437 6.22 0.78 -3.27
C VAL A 437 5.98 2.12 -3.95
N VAL A 438 6.90 2.52 -4.83
CA VAL A 438 6.80 3.73 -5.65
C VAL A 438 6.85 3.31 -7.12
N GLY A 439 5.74 3.50 -7.84
CA GLY A 439 5.59 3.08 -9.23
C GLY A 439 5.68 4.23 -10.26
N SER A 440 5.85 5.47 -9.81
CA SER A 440 5.90 6.65 -10.67
C SER A 440 6.81 7.74 -10.11
N ARG A 441 7.26 8.64 -11.01
CA ARG A 441 7.98 9.87 -10.63
C ARG A 441 7.10 10.87 -9.87
N VAL A 442 5.78 10.81 -10.07
CA VAL A 442 4.81 11.67 -9.39
C VAL A 442 4.27 10.92 -8.18
N ALA A 443 4.35 11.56 -7.00
CA ALA A 443 3.83 10.97 -5.77
C ALA A 443 2.31 10.80 -5.87
N ASN A 444 1.82 9.66 -5.40
CA ASN A 444 0.39 9.30 -5.36
C ASN A 444 -0.32 9.34 -6.73
N GLU A 445 0.43 9.25 -7.83
CA GLU A 445 -0.16 9.11 -9.15
C GLU A 445 -0.88 7.76 -9.29
N GLN A 446 -2.16 7.81 -9.66
CA GLN A 446 -2.92 6.62 -10.05
C GLN A 446 -2.62 6.29 -11.51
N GLY A 447 -2.45 5.02 -11.83
CA GLY A 447 -2.19 4.57 -13.19
C GLY A 447 -1.15 3.46 -13.27
N TYR A 448 -0.28 3.51 -14.26
CA TYR A 448 0.69 2.44 -14.52
C TYR A 448 1.76 2.34 -13.43
N ASN A 449 1.67 1.30 -12.64
CA ASN A 449 2.61 1.00 -11.55
C ASN A 449 3.86 0.28 -12.08
N ARG A 450 4.94 1.03 -12.26
CA ARG A 450 6.19 0.51 -12.84
C ARG A 450 6.92 -0.45 -11.91
N ALA A 451 6.67 -0.38 -10.61
CA ALA A 451 7.30 -1.29 -9.65
C ALA A 451 6.79 -2.74 -9.79
N LEU A 452 5.54 -2.93 -10.23
CA LEU A 452 4.90 -4.23 -10.35
C LEU A 452 4.73 -4.70 -11.81
N TYR A 453 4.55 -3.76 -12.76
CA TYR A 453 4.14 -4.14 -14.12
C TYR A 453 5.18 -3.83 -15.20
N SER A 454 6.20 -2.99 -14.91
CA SER A 454 7.19 -2.62 -15.92
C SER A 454 8.25 -3.72 -16.06
N GLN A 455 8.08 -4.59 -17.02
CA GLN A 455 9.03 -5.65 -17.36
C GLN A 455 10.22 -5.07 -18.13
N ARG A 456 11.40 -5.03 -17.50
CA ARG A 456 12.63 -4.44 -18.04
C ARG A 456 13.81 -5.38 -17.87
N ASN A 457 14.71 -5.40 -18.85
CA ASN A 457 15.95 -6.15 -18.73
C ASN A 457 16.71 -5.69 -17.47
N ILE A 458 17.11 -6.63 -16.63
CA ILE A 458 17.72 -6.32 -15.34
C ILE A 458 19.22 -6.03 -15.41
N GLY A 459 19.86 -6.40 -16.53
CA GLY A 459 21.29 -6.21 -16.71
C GLY A 459 22.10 -6.85 -15.58
N SER A 460 23.21 -6.20 -15.21
CA SER A 460 24.19 -6.76 -14.28
C SER A 460 23.70 -7.00 -12.85
N VAL A 461 22.44 -6.68 -12.46
CA VAL A 461 21.93 -7.07 -11.14
C VAL A 461 21.68 -8.59 -11.06
N VAL A 462 21.69 -9.31 -12.18
CA VAL A 462 21.65 -10.80 -12.22
C VAL A 462 22.96 -11.45 -11.74
N LYS A 463 24.09 -10.74 -11.80
CA LYS A 463 25.41 -11.37 -11.61
C LYS A 463 25.63 -12.04 -10.24
N PRO A 464 25.15 -11.52 -9.10
CA PRO A 464 25.25 -12.24 -7.84
C PRO A 464 24.69 -13.66 -7.92
N MET A 465 23.60 -13.89 -8.68
CA MET A 465 22.98 -15.20 -8.87
C MET A 465 23.88 -16.11 -9.71
N VAL A 466 24.51 -15.58 -10.76
CA VAL A 466 25.45 -16.33 -11.61
C VAL A 466 26.64 -16.80 -10.78
N TYR A 467 27.22 -15.93 -9.97
CA TYR A 467 28.38 -16.27 -9.14
C TYR A 467 28.00 -17.14 -7.93
N LEU A 468 26.77 -17.01 -7.41
CA LEU A 468 26.24 -17.93 -6.40
C LEU A 468 26.19 -19.35 -6.96
N ALA A 469 25.59 -19.54 -8.13
CA ALA A 469 25.53 -20.85 -8.81
C ALA A 469 26.91 -21.46 -9.00
N ALA A 470 27.95 -20.65 -9.22
CA ALA A 470 29.32 -21.16 -9.36
C ALA A 470 29.93 -21.57 -8.01
N VAL A 471 29.87 -20.71 -6.95
CA VAL A 471 30.52 -21.00 -5.68
C VAL A 471 29.81 -22.07 -4.84
N GLU A 472 28.65 -22.53 -5.27
CA GLU A 472 27.99 -23.74 -4.74
C GLU A 472 28.69 -25.04 -5.18
N TYR A 473 29.67 -24.96 -6.11
CA TYR A 473 30.59 -26.02 -6.46
C TYR A 473 32.00 -25.68 -5.99
N PRO A 474 32.29 -25.68 -4.65
CA PRO A 474 33.51 -25.10 -4.07
C PRO A 474 34.78 -25.85 -4.47
N GLN A 475 34.70 -27.10 -4.92
CA GLN A 475 35.82 -27.87 -5.45
C GLN A 475 36.28 -27.41 -6.84
N ILE A 476 35.45 -26.67 -7.56
CA ILE A 476 35.72 -26.18 -8.92
C ILE A 476 35.88 -24.65 -8.91
N TYR A 477 34.99 -23.94 -8.21
CA TYR A 477 34.94 -22.49 -8.19
C TYR A 477 35.09 -21.92 -6.78
N THR A 478 36.06 -21.06 -6.62
CA THR A 478 36.28 -20.26 -5.41
C THR A 478 36.29 -18.77 -5.79
N LEU A 479 36.25 -17.88 -4.82
CA LEU A 479 36.42 -16.44 -5.07
C LEU A 479 37.74 -16.08 -5.75
N ALA A 480 38.78 -16.93 -5.55
CA ALA A 480 40.09 -16.75 -6.13
C ALA A 480 40.27 -17.41 -7.52
N THR A 481 39.31 -18.20 -7.98
CA THR A 481 39.37 -18.87 -9.30
C THR A 481 39.63 -17.86 -10.41
N PRO A 482 40.71 -18.02 -11.22
CA PRO A 482 41.02 -17.14 -12.33
C PRO A 482 40.06 -17.40 -13.50
N LEU A 483 39.32 -16.41 -13.91
CA LEU A 483 38.42 -16.40 -15.07
C LEU A 483 39.09 -15.69 -16.26
N ASP A 484 38.92 -16.21 -17.46
CA ASP A 484 39.47 -15.63 -18.68
C ASP A 484 38.59 -14.48 -19.19
N ASP A 485 39.14 -13.26 -19.30
CA ASP A 485 38.52 -12.06 -19.84
C ASP A 485 38.88 -11.79 -21.31
N SER A 486 39.45 -12.77 -22.05
CA SER A 486 39.68 -12.67 -23.50
C SER A 486 38.34 -12.69 -24.27
N PRO A 487 38.30 -12.12 -25.50
CA PRO A 487 37.09 -12.07 -26.31
C PRO A 487 36.41 -13.46 -26.42
N LEU A 488 35.09 -13.47 -26.21
CA LEU A 488 34.26 -14.67 -26.31
C LEU A 488 33.35 -14.61 -27.54
N ASN A 489 33.41 -15.70 -28.34
CA ASN A 489 32.49 -15.92 -29.46
C ASN A 489 31.80 -17.25 -29.26
N TYR A 490 30.57 -17.23 -28.81
CA TYR A 490 29.77 -18.43 -28.56
C TYR A 490 28.76 -18.65 -29.69
N LYS A 491 28.81 -19.80 -30.34
CA LYS A 491 27.93 -20.16 -31.44
C LYS A 491 26.83 -21.10 -30.98
N GLN A 492 25.58 -20.74 -31.23
CA GLN A 492 24.42 -21.57 -30.93
C GLN A 492 23.34 -21.31 -31.97
N GLY A 493 22.81 -22.39 -32.59
CA GLY A 493 21.67 -22.32 -33.52
C GLY A 493 21.90 -21.37 -34.72
N GLY A 494 23.11 -21.32 -35.28
CA GLY A 494 23.46 -20.46 -36.42
C GLY A 494 23.73 -18.98 -36.04
N THR A 495 23.54 -18.57 -34.81
CA THR A 495 23.87 -17.23 -34.33
C THR A 495 25.16 -17.24 -33.52
N THR A 496 25.90 -16.12 -33.58
CA THR A 496 27.12 -15.93 -32.77
C THR A 496 26.85 -14.84 -31.74
N TRP A 497 26.97 -15.19 -30.46
CA TRP A 497 26.90 -14.25 -29.34
C TRP A 497 28.31 -13.88 -28.88
N SER A 498 28.61 -12.57 -28.89
CA SER A 498 29.93 -12.02 -28.60
C SER A 498 29.80 -10.89 -27.56
N PRO A 499 29.68 -11.24 -26.26
CA PRO A 499 29.57 -10.24 -25.20
C PRO A 499 30.87 -9.45 -25.05
N LYS A 500 30.75 -8.16 -24.71
CA LYS A 500 31.89 -7.27 -24.49
C LYS A 500 31.80 -6.67 -23.07
N ASN A 501 32.93 -6.41 -22.45
CA ASN A 501 33.00 -5.58 -21.26
C ASN A 501 32.55 -4.16 -21.57
N TYR A 502 32.05 -3.45 -20.55
CA TYR A 502 31.55 -2.08 -20.68
C TYR A 502 32.57 -1.12 -21.32
N ASP A 503 33.85 -1.22 -20.91
CA ASP A 503 34.97 -0.41 -21.43
C ASP A 503 35.65 -1.02 -22.65
N LYS A 504 35.12 -2.12 -23.17
CA LYS A 504 35.63 -2.86 -24.35
C LYS A 504 37.07 -3.38 -24.18
N ARG A 505 37.59 -3.45 -22.96
CA ARG A 505 38.95 -3.93 -22.66
C ARG A 505 38.91 -5.38 -22.18
N SER A 506 39.94 -6.14 -22.57
CA SER A 506 40.25 -7.46 -22.00
C SER A 506 41.44 -7.34 -21.05
N ARG A 507 41.40 -8.09 -19.96
CA ARG A 507 42.38 -8.06 -18.86
C ARG A 507 43.17 -9.36 -18.70
N GLY A 508 42.94 -10.30 -19.61
CA GLY A 508 43.46 -11.64 -19.49
C GLY A 508 42.76 -12.42 -18.38
N LYS A 509 43.49 -12.86 -17.36
CA LYS A 509 42.91 -13.57 -16.20
C LYS A 509 42.55 -12.60 -15.08
N VAL A 510 41.32 -12.72 -14.56
CA VAL A 510 40.82 -11.97 -13.41
C VAL A 510 40.15 -12.95 -12.44
N THR A 511 40.19 -12.70 -11.13
CA THR A 511 39.54 -13.57 -10.16
C THR A 511 38.02 -13.49 -10.29
N LEU A 512 37.34 -14.56 -9.88
CA LEU A 512 35.88 -14.60 -9.78
C LEU A 512 35.36 -13.42 -8.94
N GLN A 513 35.97 -13.17 -7.76
CA GLN A 513 35.63 -12.05 -6.89
C GLN A 513 35.73 -10.69 -7.61
N GLU A 514 36.89 -10.41 -8.26
CA GLU A 514 37.10 -9.14 -8.96
C GLU A 514 36.13 -8.96 -10.13
N SER A 515 35.76 -10.07 -10.80
CA SER A 515 34.79 -10.05 -11.89
C SER A 515 33.39 -9.62 -11.42
N LEU A 516 32.95 -10.05 -10.23
CA LEU A 516 31.69 -9.61 -9.62
C LEU A 516 31.79 -8.15 -9.16
N ILE A 517 32.88 -7.78 -8.46
CA ILE A 517 33.09 -6.43 -7.93
C ILE A 517 33.12 -5.38 -9.06
N ARG A 518 33.83 -5.65 -10.15
CA ARG A 518 33.94 -4.76 -11.31
C ARG A 518 32.85 -4.97 -12.34
N SER A 519 32.00 -5.99 -12.14
CA SER A 519 30.90 -6.30 -13.04
C SER A 519 31.32 -6.61 -14.48
N TYR A 520 32.44 -7.36 -14.67
CA TYR A 520 32.92 -7.74 -16.00
C TYR A 520 31.91 -8.67 -16.69
N ASN A 521 31.68 -8.47 -17.99
CA ASN A 521 30.70 -9.23 -18.74
C ASN A 521 31.28 -10.54 -19.28
N VAL A 522 32.49 -10.50 -19.86
CA VAL A 522 33.07 -11.66 -20.53
C VAL A 522 33.35 -12.80 -19.55
N PRO A 523 34.01 -12.58 -18.39
CA PRO A 523 34.18 -13.64 -17.40
C PRO A 523 32.86 -14.18 -16.83
N THR A 524 31.87 -13.30 -16.63
CA THR A 524 30.51 -13.72 -16.17
C THR A 524 29.85 -14.64 -17.20
N ALA A 525 29.93 -14.29 -18.50
CA ALA A 525 29.38 -15.10 -19.58
C ALA A 525 30.06 -16.47 -19.67
N ARG A 526 31.39 -16.53 -19.54
CA ARG A 526 32.16 -17.79 -19.58
C ARG A 526 31.74 -18.71 -18.45
N ILE A 527 31.76 -18.23 -17.19
CA ILE A 527 31.41 -19.05 -16.05
C ILE A 527 29.97 -19.53 -16.12
N ALA A 528 29.03 -18.69 -16.61
CA ALA A 528 27.64 -19.09 -16.79
C ALA A 528 27.45 -20.18 -17.87
N LEU A 529 28.25 -20.13 -18.93
CA LEU A 529 28.25 -21.18 -19.97
C LEU A 529 28.88 -22.48 -19.45
N ASP A 530 29.87 -22.38 -18.59
CA ASP A 530 30.59 -23.50 -18.01
C ASP A 530 29.73 -24.29 -17.01
N ILE A 531 29.05 -23.59 -16.08
CA ILE A 531 28.10 -24.20 -15.14
C ILE A 531 26.76 -24.58 -15.78
N GLY A 532 26.40 -23.96 -16.90
CA GLY A 532 25.11 -24.13 -17.59
C GLY A 532 24.08 -23.06 -17.24
N ILE A 533 23.39 -22.56 -18.28
CA ILE A 533 22.36 -21.51 -18.10
C ILE A 533 21.17 -22.00 -17.27
N LYS A 534 20.86 -23.31 -17.31
CA LYS A 534 19.80 -23.89 -16.46
C LYS A 534 20.13 -23.79 -14.98
N ASP A 535 21.39 -23.95 -14.58
CA ASP A 535 21.80 -23.83 -13.18
C ASP A 535 21.72 -22.36 -12.72
N VAL A 536 22.04 -21.41 -13.60
CA VAL A 536 21.86 -19.98 -13.34
C VAL A 536 20.37 -19.65 -13.14
N THR A 537 19.49 -20.09 -14.07
CA THR A 537 18.04 -19.84 -13.96
C THR A 537 17.43 -20.60 -12.79
N GLY A 538 17.86 -21.83 -12.52
CA GLY A 538 17.48 -22.61 -11.34
C GLY A 538 17.85 -21.91 -10.03
N THR A 539 19.03 -21.29 -9.96
CA THR A 539 19.43 -20.44 -8.83
C THR A 539 18.53 -19.24 -8.70
N MET A 540 18.22 -18.52 -9.78
CA MET A 540 17.28 -17.39 -9.73
C MET A 540 15.89 -17.79 -9.23
N GLN A 541 15.37 -18.95 -9.70
CA GLN A 541 14.08 -19.51 -9.26
C GLN A 541 14.09 -19.86 -7.76
N ARG A 542 15.16 -20.48 -7.30
CA ARG A 542 15.38 -20.80 -5.87
C ARG A 542 15.43 -19.57 -4.99
N LEU A 543 15.85 -18.41 -5.54
CA LEU A 543 15.82 -17.11 -4.87
C LEU A 543 14.47 -16.37 -5.03
N GLY A 544 13.48 -17.00 -5.62
CA GLY A 544 12.12 -16.45 -5.74
C GLY A 544 11.77 -15.81 -7.09
N ALA A 545 12.60 -16.00 -8.14
CA ALA A 545 12.19 -15.61 -9.47
C ALA A 545 11.09 -16.52 -10.02
N ARG A 546 10.28 -16.02 -10.98
CA ARG A 546 9.22 -16.76 -11.63
C ARG A 546 9.76 -18.03 -12.35
N ALA A 547 8.87 -19.00 -12.60
CA ALA A 547 9.25 -20.30 -13.18
C ALA A 547 9.61 -20.25 -14.68
N ASP A 548 9.09 -19.29 -15.43
CA ASP A 548 9.20 -19.19 -16.90
C ASP A 548 10.41 -18.37 -17.38
N LEU A 549 11.57 -18.56 -16.75
CA LEU A 549 12.80 -17.87 -17.15
C LEU A 549 13.33 -18.42 -18.48
N PRO A 550 13.82 -17.55 -19.38
CA PRO A 550 14.39 -17.96 -20.65
C PRO A 550 15.73 -18.72 -20.45
N ASN A 551 16.01 -19.68 -21.34
CA ASN A 551 17.23 -20.48 -21.30
C ASN A 551 18.16 -20.18 -22.50
N TYR A 552 18.75 -18.97 -22.53
CA TYR A 552 19.77 -18.60 -23.50
C TYR A 552 20.92 -17.85 -22.82
N PRO A 553 22.12 -17.84 -23.39
CA PRO A 553 23.34 -17.35 -22.74
C PRO A 553 23.27 -15.92 -22.21
N ALA A 554 22.56 -15.01 -22.90
CA ALA A 554 22.48 -13.61 -22.53
C ALA A 554 21.73 -13.37 -21.21
N VAL A 555 20.99 -14.37 -20.66
CA VAL A 555 20.39 -14.31 -19.31
C VAL A 555 21.46 -14.07 -18.25
N SER A 556 22.65 -14.64 -18.43
CA SER A 556 23.79 -14.44 -17.51
C SER A 556 24.25 -12.99 -17.37
N LEU A 557 23.91 -12.16 -18.33
CA LEU A 557 24.18 -10.70 -18.35
C LEU A 557 22.92 -9.87 -18.12
N GLY A 558 21.79 -10.51 -17.77
CA GLY A 558 20.53 -9.87 -17.42
C GLY A 558 19.64 -9.49 -18.60
N ALA A 559 19.80 -10.19 -19.76
CA ALA A 559 18.83 -10.14 -20.84
C ALA A 559 17.59 -10.97 -20.47
N VAL A 560 17.01 -10.66 -19.35
CA VAL A 560 15.76 -11.21 -18.79
C VAL A 560 14.95 -10.06 -18.24
N SER A 561 13.67 -9.99 -18.62
CA SER A 561 12.78 -8.91 -18.22
C SER A 561 12.14 -9.22 -16.88
N MET A 562 12.28 -8.29 -15.92
CA MET A 562 11.68 -8.33 -14.59
C MET A 562 11.26 -6.93 -14.16
N ASN A 563 10.35 -6.86 -13.20
CA ASN A 563 10.00 -5.62 -12.53
C ASN A 563 10.82 -5.43 -11.23
N ALA A 564 10.65 -4.28 -10.57
CA ALA A 564 11.42 -3.98 -9.36
C ALA A 564 11.06 -4.89 -8.18
N PHE A 565 9.82 -5.33 -8.08
CA PHE A 565 9.34 -6.23 -7.04
C PHE A 565 9.95 -7.65 -7.20
N GLU A 566 10.00 -8.18 -8.43
CA GLU A 566 10.65 -9.47 -8.72
C GLU A 566 12.16 -9.44 -8.40
N VAL A 567 12.84 -8.34 -8.72
CA VAL A 567 14.26 -8.17 -8.35
C VAL A 567 14.42 -8.06 -6.83
N ALA A 568 13.50 -7.35 -6.15
CA ALA A 568 13.52 -7.23 -4.69
C ALA A 568 13.35 -8.61 -4.02
N GLN A 569 12.48 -9.48 -4.54
CA GLN A 569 12.30 -10.82 -4.03
C GLN A 569 13.61 -11.65 -4.04
N MET A 570 14.37 -11.61 -5.15
CA MET A 570 15.64 -12.33 -5.24
C MET A 570 16.72 -11.74 -4.31
N TYR A 571 16.77 -10.42 -4.17
CA TYR A 571 17.74 -9.75 -3.29
C TYR A 571 17.41 -9.89 -1.81
N GLU A 572 16.12 -10.02 -1.48
CA GLU A 572 15.67 -10.31 -0.13
C GLU A 572 16.24 -11.64 0.38
N THR A 573 16.33 -12.66 -0.46
CA THR A 573 16.96 -13.94 -0.09
C THR A 573 18.44 -13.79 0.30
N PHE A 574 19.17 -12.84 -0.28
CA PHE A 574 20.52 -12.50 0.21
C PHE A 574 20.47 -11.69 1.51
N ALA A 575 19.55 -10.76 1.63
CA ALA A 575 19.45 -9.86 2.78
C ALA A 575 18.97 -10.58 4.05
N SER A 576 18.11 -11.58 3.91
CA SER A 576 17.55 -12.42 4.98
C SER A 576 18.50 -13.53 5.47
N GLY A 577 19.77 -13.53 5.04
CA GLY A 577 20.74 -14.55 5.46
C GLY A 577 20.69 -15.86 4.67
N GLY A 578 20.11 -15.85 3.46
CA GLY A 578 20.02 -17.02 2.58
C GLY A 578 18.69 -17.74 2.65
N TYR A 579 17.69 -17.17 3.30
CA TYR A 579 16.34 -17.71 3.37
C TYR A 579 15.44 -17.04 2.34
N LEU A 580 14.74 -17.84 1.53
CA LEU A 580 13.65 -17.36 0.71
C LEU A 580 12.43 -17.12 1.61
N ILE A 581 12.04 -15.87 1.72
CA ILE A 581 10.83 -15.43 2.39
C ILE A 581 10.02 -14.66 1.34
N PRO A 582 8.79 -15.11 0.99
CA PRO A 582 7.95 -14.37 0.06
C PRO A 582 7.69 -12.95 0.55
N LEU A 583 7.87 -11.96 -0.33
CA LEU A 583 7.58 -10.56 -0.02
C LEU A 583 6.09 -10.40 0.25
N ARG A 584 5.75 -9.83 1.40
CA ARG A 584 4.35 -9.65 1.81
C ARG A 584 4.00 -8.19 2.01
N SER A 585 2.78 -7.83 1.61
CA SER A 585 2.20 -6.50 1.84
C SER A 585 1.07 -6.53 2.88
N ILE A 586 0.62 -7.70 3.30
CA ILE A 586 -0.50 -7.89 4.22
C ILE A 586 0.00 -8.65 5.44
N ARG A 587 -0.39 -8.18 6.63
CA ARG A 587 -0.12 -8.84 7.91
C ARG A 587 -1.30 -9.69 8.34
N GLU A 588 -2.48 -9.06 8.46
CA GLU A 588 -3.68 -9.68 9.03
C GLU A 588 -4.95 -9.14 8.39
N ILE A 589 -6.00 -9.95 8.42
CA ILE A 589 -7.36 -9.56 8.07
C ILE A 589 -8.24 -9.85 9.29
N THR A 590 -9.00 -8.86 9.75
CA THR A 590 -9.92 -8.97 10.88
C THR A 590 -11.33 -8.54 10.48
N THR A 591 -12.31 -8.92 11.29
CA THR A 591 -13.63 -8.29 11.32
C THR A 591 -13.54 -6.88 11.89
N GLN A 592 -14.63 -6.12 11.88
CA GLN A 592 -14.67 -4.75 12.42
C GLN A 592 -14.40 -4.69 13.93
N ASP A 593 -14.81 -5.72 14.67
CA ASP A 593 -14.59 -5.86 16.13
C ASP A 593 -13.18 -6.33 16.50
N GLY A 594 -12.30 -6.58 15.50
CA GLY A 594 -10.92 -7.00 15.71
C GLY A 594 -10.70 -8.51 15.74
N THR A 595 -11.74 -9.34 15.53
CA THR A 595 -11.58 -10.80 15.44
C THR A 595 -10.76 -11.19 14.23
N VAL A 596 -9.66 -11.93 14.42
CA VAL A 596 -8.74 -12.32 13.34
C VAL A 596 -9.37 -13.41 12.48
N ILE A 597 -9.48 -13.12 11.17
CA ILE A 597 -9.95 -14.08 10.15
C ILE A 597 -8.75 -14.79 9.50
N SER A 598 -7.68 -14.03 9.18
CA SER A 598 -6.49 -14.58 8.53
C SER A 598 -5.23 -13.87 8.96
N ARG A 599 -4.15 -14.65 9.14
CA ARG A 599 -2.78 -14.16 9.33
C ARG A 599 -1.89 -14.63 8.19
N PHE A 600 -1.08 -13.72 7.70
CA PHE A 600 -0.08 -14.00 6.68
C PHE A 600 1.26 -14.28 7.37
N ASP A 601 1.42 -15.52 7.83
CA ASP A 601 2.62 -15.93 8.57
C ASP A 601 3.89 -15.90 7.73
N LEU A 602 5.02 -15.69 8.40
CA LEU A 602 6.33 -15.73 7.80
C LEU A 602 6.70 -17.17 7.44
N LYS A 603 6.87 -17.46 6.15
CA LYS A 603 7.30 -18.77 5.63
C LYS A 603 8.72 -18.65 5.09
N ALA A 604 9.70 -19.04 5.89
CA ALA A 604 11.11 -19.01 5.49
C ALA A 604 11.58 -20.40 5.04
N VAL A 605 12.14 -20.46 3.84
CA VAL A 605 12.74 -21.69 3.28
C VAL A 605 14.21 -21.42 3.02
N LYS A 606 15.09 -22.27 3.53
CA LYS A 606 16.54 -22.15 3.28
C LYS A 606 16.81 -22.31 1.78
N ALA A 607 17.29 -21.27 1.13
CA ALA A 607 17.57 -21.22 -0.31
C ALA A 607 19.06 -21.21 -0.63
N ILE A 608 19.91 -20.71 0.29
CA ILE A 608 21.37 -20.63 0.13
C ILE A 608 22.04 -21.21 1.37
N GLU A 609 23.05 -22.04 1.17
CA GLU A 609 23.87 -22.53 2.28
C GLU A 609 24.74 -21.40 2.87
N PRO A 610 25.04 -21.42 4.18
CA PRO A 610 25.76 -20.32 4.86
C PRO A 610 27.10 -19.96 4.24
N GLY A 611 27.86 -20.94 3.75
CA GLY A 611 29.17 -20.73 3.11
C GLY A 611 29.05 -19.90 1.81
N PRO A 612 28.35 -20.38 0.79
CA PRO A 612 28.10 -19.64 -0.45
C PRO A 612 27.44 -18.27 -0.22
N HIS A 613 26.46 -18.17 0.72
CA HIS A 613 25.86 -16.91 1.10
C HIS A 613 26.90 -15.89 1.57
N TYR A 614 27.74 -16.28 2.53
CA TYR A 614 28.81 -15.42 3.06
C TYR A 614 29.77 -14.96 1.95
N LEU A 615 30.19 -15.86 1.06
CA LEU A 615 31.12 -15.54 -0.04
C LEU A 615 30.52 -14.48 -0.97
N ILE A 616 29.25 -14.61 -1.34
CA ILE A 616 28.60 -13.67 -2.26
C ILE A 616 28.30 -12.35 -1.57
N VAL A 617 27.71 -12.35 -0.37
CA VAL A 617 27.34 -11.10 0.31
C VAL A 617 28.59 -10.30 0.71
N SER A 618 29.64 -10.96 1.22
CA SER A 618 30.91 -10.27 1.50
C SER A 618 31.53 -9.65 0.24
N THR A 619 31.43 -10.33 -0.90
CA THR A 619 31.86 -9.77 -2.20
C THR A 619 30.97 -8.59 -2.63
N MET A 620 29.67 -8.66 -2.37
CA MET A 620 28.74 -7.54 -2.65
C MET A 620 29.03 -6.32 -1.77
N GLN A 621 29.54 -6.49 -0.53
CA GLN A 621 30.03 -5.38 0.30
C GLN A 621 31.32 -4.73 -0.24
N GLU A 622 32.11 -5.44 -1.02
CA GLU A 622 33.29 -4.88 -1.70
C GLU A 622 32.91 -3.97 -2.90
N ILE A 623 31.72 -4.12 -3.49
CA ILE A 623 31.28 -3.31 -4.62
C ILE A 623 31.17 -1.82 -4.26
N PRO A 624 30.59 -1.40 -3.12
CA PRO A 624 30.66 -0.02 -2.65
C PRO A 624 32.06 0.43 -2.24
N ARG A 625 32.90 -0.46 -1.73
CA ARG A 625 34.24 -0.11 -1.25
C ARG A 625 35.22 0.18 -2.37
N ARG A 626 35.26 -0.65 -3.43
CA ARG A 626 36.25 -0.57 -4.52
C ARG A 626 35.75 -0.95 -5.92
N GLY A 627 34.42 -1.20 -6.06
CA GLY A 627 33.77 -1.64 -7.31
C GLY A 627 33.01 -0.54 -8.04
N THR A 628 31.90 -0.96 -8.67
CA THR A 628 31.06 -0.09 -9.51
C THR A 628 30.17 0.87 -8.71
N ALA A 629 30.10 0.72 -7.38
CA ALA A 629 29.25 1.53 -6.51
C ALA A 629 30.04 2.41 -5.52
N THR A 630 31.31 2.72 -5.79
CA THR A 630 32.15 3.53 -4.90
C THR A 630 31.63 4.91 -4.61
N ALA A 631 30.78 5.47 -5.48
CA ALA A 631 30.13 6.77 -5.26
C ALA A 631 29.08 6.74 -4.13
N LEU A 632 28.71 5.59 -3.59
CA LEU A 632 27.82 5.51 -2.41
C LEU A 632 28.38 6.29 -1.21
N LYS A 633 29.69 6.28 -1.01
CA LYS A 633 30.36 7.02 0.07
C LYS A 633 30.13 8.54 0.07
N GLU A 634 29.61 9.10 -1.04
CA GLU A 634 29.27 10.52 -1.13
C GLU A 634 28.09 10.92 -0.23
N LYS A 635 27.16 9.97 0.03
CA LYS A 635 25.93 10.24 0.79
C LYS A 635 25.65 9.20 1.89
N ILE A 636 26.21 8.02 1.80
CA ILE A 636 25.97 6.87 2.69
C ILE A 636 27.23 6.59 3.49
N SER A 637 27.08 6.47 4.83
CA SER A 637 28.22 6.14 5.70
C SER A 637 28.79 4.77 5.37
N PRO A 638 30.11 4.65 5.19
CA PRO A 638 30.77 3.35 5.02
C PRO A 638 30.54 2.37 6.19
N SER A 639 30.23 2.87 7.39
CA SER A 639 29.92 2.05 8.57
C SER A 639 28.66 1.22 8.43
N LEU A 640 27.76 1.57 7.52
CA LEU A 640 26.57 0.78 7.23
C LEU A 640 26.87 -0.53 6.49
N ASN A 641 28.10 -0.72 5.99
CA ASN A 641 28.54 -1.95 5.32
C ASN A 641 27.60 -2.46 4.23
N ILE A 642 27.04 -1.54 3.45
CA ILE A 642 26.05 -1.87 2.41
C ILE A 642 26.55 -2.96 1.46
N ALA A 643 25.74 -3.97 1.21
CA ALA A 643 25.89 -4.90 0.11
C ALA A 643 24.98 -4.49 -1.04
N GLY A 644 25.50 -4.49 -2.28
CA GLY A 644 24.66 -4.05 -3.40
C GLY A 644 25.28 -4.27 -4.77
N LYS A 645 24.48 -4.10 -5.81
CA LYS A 645 24.87 -4.32 -7.21
C LYS A 645 24.26 -3.28 -8.14
N THR A 646 25.06 -2.70 -9.02
CA THR A 646 24.65 -1.87 -10.13
C THR A 646 24.21 -2.71 -11.31
N GLY A 647 23.15 -2.29 -12.02
CA GLY A 647 22.69 -2.84 -13.29
C GLY A 647 22.62 -1.77 -14.35
N THR A 648 23.07 -2.11 -15.54
CA THR A 648 22.99 -1.26 -16.74
C THR A 648 22.64 -2.18 -17.91
N THR A 649 21.63 -1.81 -18.66
CA THR A 649 21.27 -2.56 -19.89
C THR A 649 21.98 -1.99 -21.11
N ASP A 650 21.97 -2.77 -22.18
CA ASP A 650 22.56 -2.35 -23.47
C ASP A 650 21.97 -1.03 -23.95
N SER A 651 22.81 -0.20 -24.56
CA SER A 651 22.46 1.14 -25.03
C SER A 651 21.96 2.09 -23.94
N TYR A 652 22.25 1.84 -22.64
CA TYR A 652 21.86 2.74 -21.54
C TYR A 652 20.37 3.06 -21.48
N ARG A 653 19.50 2.04 -21.68
CA ARG A 653 18.03 2.21 -21.63
C ARG A 653 17.52 2.16 -20.21
N ASP A 654 18.01 1.18 -19.42
CA ASP A 654 17.62 0.93 -18.05
C ASP A 654 18.82 0.99 -17.13
N SER A 655 18.62 1.68 -16.04
CA SER A 655 19.55 1.82 -14.92
C SER A 655 18.94 1.16 -13.69
N TRP A 656 19.68 0.26 -13.03
CA TRP A 656 19.24 -0.48 -11.85
C TRP A 656 20.23 -0.35 -10.70
N PHE A 657 19.73 -0.35 -9.51
CA PHE A 657 20.51 -0.60 -8.31
C PHE A 657 19.69 -1.40 -7.30
N ALA A 658 20.22 -2.51 -6.83
CA ALA A 658 19.69 -3.30 -5.74
C ALA A 658 20.74 -3.35 -4.63
N GLY A 659 20.35 -2.99 -3.41
CA GLY A 659 21.27 -2.95 -2.28
C GLY A 659 20.55 -2.92 -0.95
N PHE A 660 21.22 -3.42 0.09
CA PHE A 660 20.66 -3.55 1.42
C PHE A 660 21.65 -3.18 2.54
N SER A 661 21.10 -2.70 3.64
CA SER A 661 21.72 -2.49 4.95
C SER A 661 21.37 -3.65 5.90
N GLY A 662 21.56 -3.49 7.20
CA GLY A 662 21.20 -4.51 8.19
C GLY A 662 19.69 -4.75 8.30
N ASN A 663 18.88 -3.71 8.08
CA ASN A 663 17.43 -3.75 8.28
C ASN A 663 16.59 -3.42 7.05
N LEU A 664 17.17 -2.83 6.01
CA LEU A 664 16.42 -2.38 4.81
C LEU A 664 17.08 -2.84 3.50
N LEU A 665 16.29 -3.44 2.63
CA LEU A 665 16.60 -3.65 1.22
C LEU A 665 15.86 -2.58 0.40
N SER A 666 16.54 -2.00 -0.59
CA SER A 666 15.86 -1.19 -1.61
C SER A 666 16.33 -1.56 -3.01
N VAL A 667 15.37 -1.67 -3.92
CA VAL A 667 15.60 -1.87 -5.35
C VAL A 667 15.04 -0.68 -6.11
N VAL A 668 15.87 -0.07 -6.94
CA VAL A 668 15.51 1.10 -7.75
C VAL A 668 15.77 0.83 -9.22
N TRP A 669 14.78 1.16 -10.04
CA TRP A 669 14.88 1.26 -11.48
C TRP A 669 14.72 2.72 -11.93
N VAL A 670 15.50 3.14 -12.91
CA VAL A 670 15.36 4.42 -13.62
C VAL A 670 15.48 4.15 -15.13
N GLY A 671 14.49 4.61 -15.87
CA GLY A 671 14.41 4.40 -17.31
C GLY A 671 13.46 5.37 -18.01
N ASN A 672 12.93 4.94 -19.15
CA ASN A 672 11.93 5.69 -19.92
C ASN A 672 10.85 4.74 -20.43
N ASP A 673 9.57 5.12 -20.33
CA ASP A 673 8.44 4.26 -20.71
C ASP A 673 8.48 3.80 -22.17
N GLN A 674 8.99 4.63 -23.05
CA GLN A 674 9.13 4.33 -24.47
C GLN A 674 10.45 3.57 -24.78
N ASN A 675 11.14 3.07 -23.76
CA ASN A 675 12.42 2.35 -23.89
C ASN A 675 13.51 3.15 -24.65
N LYS A 676 13.51 4.48 -24.51
CA LYS A 676 14.50 5.37 -25.12
C LYS A 676 15.81 5.34 -24.33
N ILE A 677 16.91 5.72 -25.00
CA ILE A 677 18.24 5.84 -24.40
C ILE A 677 18.24 6.94 -23.34
N THR A 678 18.60 6.59 -22.10
CA THR A 678 18.67 7.50 -20.96
C THR A 678 20.06 8.10 -20.75
N LYS A 679 21.09 7.51 -21.32
CA LYS A 679 22.52 7.80 -21.08
C LYS A 679 22.97 7.49 -19.64
N LEU A 680 22.14 6.82 -18.85
CA LEU A 680 22.42 6.49 -17.45
C LEU A 680 22.97 5.07 -17.31
N THR A 681 24.00 4.94 -16.47
CA THR A 681 24.44 3.65 -15.95
C THR A 681 23.79 3.37 -14.60
N GLY A 682 23.90 2.14 -14.08
CA GLY A 682 23.45 1.83 -12.72
C GLY A 682 24.06 2.78 -11.68
N GLY A 683 25.34 3.13 -11.84
CA GLY A 683 26.04 4.04 -10.93
C GLY A 683 25.68 5.52 -11.06
N THR A 684 25.28 5.98 -12.25
CA THR A 684 24.96 7.39 -12.50
C THR A 684 23.45 7.69 -12.46
N GLY A 685 22.59 6.66 -12.53
CA GLY A 685 21.13 6.75 -12.51
C GLY A 685 20.54 6.19 -11.21
N ALA A 686 20.10 4.92 -11.23
CA ALA A 686 19.33 4.30 -10.14
C ALA A 686 20.06 4.34 -8.80
N MET A 687 21.38 4.14 -8.76
CA MET A 687 22.15 4.24 -7.52
C MET A 687 22.04 5.63 -6.88
N ARG A 688 21.98 6.71 -7.69
CA ARG A 688 21.84 8.07 -7.15
C ARG A 688 20.49 8.28 -6.47
N VAL A 689 19.42 7.76 -7.06
CA VAL A 689 18.08 7.75 -6.46
C VAL A 689 18.07 6.89 -5.18
N TRP A 690 18.65 5.69 -5.24
CA TRP A 690 18.79 4.78 -4.11
C TRP A 690 19.52 5.45 -2.92
N MET A 691 20.60 6.20 -3.19
CA MET A 691 21.33 6.94 -2.16
C MET A 691 20.45 7.96 -1.45
N ASP A 692 19.62 8.68 -2.18
CA ASP A 692 18.72 9.70 -1.62
C ASP A 692 17.59 9.05 -0.80
N ILE A 693 17.10 7.89 -1.25
CA ILE A 693 16.13 7.08 -0.49
C ILE A 693 16.76 6.62 0.82
N MET A 694 17.87 5.87 0.75
CA MET A 694 18.46 5.25 1.96
C MET A 694 19.01 6.28 2.94
N LYS A 695 19.50 7.45 2.46
CA LYS A 695 19.90 8.55 3.36
C LYS A 695 18.73 9.09 4.19
N ALA A 696 17.51 9.04 3.66
CA ALA A 696 16.31 9.54 4.35
C ALA A 696 15.69 8.51 5.31
N LEU A 697 16.11 7.24 5.23
CA LEU A 697 15.54 6.15 6.02
C LEU A 697 16.43 5.75 7.20
N PRO A 698 15.84 5.16 8.28
CA PRO A 698 16.59 4.68 9.43
C PRO A 698 17.32 3.36 9.07
N ASN A 699 18.61 3.46 8.76
CA ASN A 699 19.43 2.33 8.39
C ASN A 699 20.25 1.82 9.54
N GLU A 700 20.42 0.49 9.61
CA GLU A 700 21.32 -0.21 10.52
C GLU A 700 22.50 -0.81 9.77
N PRO A 701 23.68 -0.94 10.41
CA PRO A 701 24.83 -1.59 9.81
C PRO A 701 24.54 -3.04 9.43
N LEU A 702 24.97 -3.45 8.23
CA LEU A 702 24.92 -4.86 7.83
C LEU A 702 26.07 -5.63 8.53
N GLU A 703 25.72 -6.41 9.53
CA GLU A 703 26.63 -7.30 10.23
C GLU A 703 26.62 -8.68 9.58
N LEU A 704 27.62 -8.96 8.74
CA LEU A 704 27.78 -10.27 8.11
C LEU A 704 28.68 -11.17 8.98
N LYS A 705 28.07 -12.04 9.75
CA LYS A 705 28.80 -13.01 10.57
C LYS A 705 29.44 -14.07 9.68
N LYS A 706 30.74 -14.31 9.90
CA LYS A 706 31.48 -15.39 9.24
C LYS A 706 31.00 -16.75 9.80
N PRO A 707 30.42 -17.63 8.97
CA PRO A 707 29.93 -18.92 9.46
C PRO A 707 31.06 -19.89 9.73
N GLU A 708 30.78 -20.92 10.52
CA GLU A 708 31.67 -22.05 10.69
C GLU A 708 31.98 -22.70 9.33
N GLY A 709 33.21 -23.18 9.14
CA GLY A 709 33.62 -23.77 7.86
C GLY A 709 34.11 -22.77 6.81
N ILE A 710 34.19 -21.47 7.13
CA ILE A 710 34.85 -20.48 6.26
C ILE A 710 36.26 -20.20 6.78
N VAL A 711 37.26 -20.41 5.93
CA VAL A 711 38.68 -20.11 6.18
C VAL A 711 39.13 -18.97 5.26
N THR A 712 40.16 -18.22 5.70
CA THR A 712 40.76 -17.16 4.89
C THR A 712 42.21 -17.48 4.57
N ARG A 713 42.66 -17.15 3.35
CA ARG A 713 44.03 -17.36 2.89
C ARG A 713 44.48 -16.15 2.07
N MET A 714 45.81 -15.89 2.16
CA MET A 714 46.48 -14.94 1.28
C MET A 714 46.73 -15.59 -0.09
N VAL A 715 46.22 -15.03 -1.16
CA VAL A 715 46.24 -15.60 -2.51
C VAL A 715 46.81 -14.57 -3.48
N ASP A 716 47.63 -15.01 -4.41
CA ASP A 716 48.04 -14.21 -5.57
C ASP A 716 46.83 -13.98 -6.49
N LYS A 717 46.38 -12.73 -6.62
CA LYS A 717 45.19 -12.34 -7.36
C LYS A 717 45.23 -12.58 -8.87
N TYR A 718 46.36 -12.97 -9.43
CA TYR A 718 46.52 -13.29 -10.86
C TYR A 718 46.51 -14.79 -11.15
N SER A 719 47.13 -15.56 -10.28
CA SER A 719 47.20 -17.03 -10.45
C SER A 719 46.11 -17.79 -9.70
N GLY A 720 45.52 -17.20 -8.64
CA GLY A 720 44.60 -17.88 -7.76
C GLY A 720 45.28 -18.85 -6.76
N ALA A 721 46.60 -18.96 -6.79
CA ALA A 721 47.39 -19.82 -5.89
C ALA A 721 47.70 -19.09 -4.57
N LEU A 722 48.09 -19.85 -3.51
CA LEU A 722 48.57 -19.26 -2.26
C LEU A 722 49.75 -18.31 -2.51
N ALA A 723 49.73 -17.14 -1.91
CA ALA A 723 50.77 -16.14 -2.08
C ALA A 723 52.05 -16.57 -1.33
N GLY A 724 53.11 -16.81 -2.09
CA GLY A 724 54.44 -17.13 -1.58
C GLY A 724 55.35 -15.90 -1.40
N GLN A 725 56.65 -16.13 -1.32
CA GLN A 725 57.64 -15.06 -1.16
C GLN A 725 57.60 -14.04 -2.33
N GLY A 726 57.74 -12.76 -2.00
CA GLY A 726 57.79 -11.68 -2.97
C GLY A 726 56.43 -11.23 -3.52
N CYS A 727 55.29 -11.81 -3.09
CA CYS A 727 53.98 -11.52 -3.59
C CYS A 727 53.27 -10.33 -2.91
N ALA A 728 53.91 -9.56 -2.03
CA ALA A 728 53.27 -8.51 -1.23
C ALA A 728 52.38 -7.52 -2.00
N GLY A 729 52.75 -7.13 -3.22
CA GLY A 729 51.93 -6.23 -4.07
C GLY A 729 50.83 -6.92 -4.89
N ARG A 730 50.79 -8.24 -4.90
CA ARG A 730 49.86 -9.08 -5.67
C ARG A 730 48.95 -9.94 -4.79
N ALA A 731 49.33 -10.13 -3.50
CA ALA A 731 48.58 -10.90 -2.54
C ALA A 731 47.33 -10.13 -2.07
N ALA A 732 46.24 -10.87 -1.92
CA ALA A 732 45.02 -10.40 -1.30
C ALA A 732 44.42 -11.52 -0.45
N GLU A 733 43.68 -11.15 0.58
CA GLU A 733 42.94 -12.09 1.41
C GLU A 733 41.68 -12.54 0.72
N PHE A 734 41.41 -13.85 0.65
CA PHE A 734 40.23 -14.46 0.13
C PHE A 734 39.59 -15.42 1.14
N ALA A 735 38.28 -15.45 1.18
CA ALA A 735 37.49 -16.42 1.92
C ALA A 735 37.22 -17.68 1.06
N PHE A 736 37.26 -18.84 1.73
CA PHE A 736 37.04 -20.16 1.12
C PHE A 736 36.11 -20.98 2.02
N ILE A 737 35.31 -21.85 1.42
CA ILE A 737 34.72 -22.98 2.15
C ILE A 737 35.87 -23.94 2.50
N ALA A 738 35.98 -24.39 3.75
CA ALA A 738 37.07 -25.21 4.21
C ALA A 738 37.24 -26.46 3.33
N GLY A 739 38.47 -26.74 2.90
CA GLY A 739 38.82 -27.82 1.97
C GLY A 739 38.74 -27.43 0.48
N SER A 740 38.34 -26.17 0.16
CA SER A 740 38.38 -25.65 -1.21
C SER A 740 39.48 -24.64 -1.47
N GLU A 741 40.33 -24.34 -0.45
CA GLU A 741 41.46 -23.44 -0.59
C GLU A 741 42.54 -24.00 -1.50
N PRO A 742 43.29 -23.16 -2.24
CA PRO A 742 44.42 -23.59 -3.03
C PRO A 742 45.45 -24.32 -2.17
N THR A 743 46.08 -25.36 -2.69
CA THR A 743 47.09 -26.16 -1.98
C THR A 743 48.52 -25.82 -2.34
N HIS A 744 48.75 -25.13 -3.45
CA HIS A 744 50.10 -24.79 -3.96
C HIS A 744 50.36 -23.29 -3.86
N TYR A 745 51.64 -22.97 -3.69
CA TYR A 745 52.14 -21.59 -3.55
C TYR A 745 52.67 -21.05 -4.87
N GLN A 746 52.39 -19.81 -5.15
CA GLN A 746 53.01 -19.03 -6.24
C GLN A 746 54.14 -18.18 -5.66
N SER A 747 55.37 -18.39 -6.12
CA SER A 747 56.50 -17.48 -5.82
C SER A 747 56.42 -16.29 -6.80
N CYS A 748 56.52 -15.07 -6.27
CA CYS A 748 56.56 -13.82 -7.05
C CYS A 748 57.97 -13.17 -6.99
N ALA A 749 58.91 -13.82 -6.36
CA ALA A 749 60.32 -13.38 -6.38
C ALA A 749 60.86 -13.51 -7.80
N ALA A 750 61.67 -12.55 -8.25
CA ALA A 750 62.39 -12.69 -9.51
C ALA A 750 63.24 -13.99 -9.44
N PRO A 751 63.30 -14.79 -10.51
CA PRO A 751 64.18 -15.94 -10.54
C PRO A 751 65.59 -15.44 -10.22
N LYS A 752 66.23 -16.05 -9.17
CA LYS A 752 67.62 -15.80 -8.88
C LYS A 752 68.37 -16.00 -10.20
N PRO A 753 69.24 -15.04 -10.62
CA PRO A 753 70.09 -15.27 -11.77
C PRO A 753 70.80 -16.62 -11.56
N ALA A 754 70.78 -17.48 -12.54
CA ALA A 754 71.50 -18.73 -12.52
C ALA A 754 72.96 -18.41 -12.16
N ALA A 755 73.45 -19.07 -11.08
CA ALA A 755 74.84 -18.88 -10.68
C ALA A 755 75.71 -19.10 -11.92
N GLN A 756 76.42 -18.06 -12.35
CA GLN A 756 77.40 -18.20 -13.43
C GLN A 756 78.43 -19.25 -12.99
N PRO A 757 78.71 -20.21 -13.82
CA PRO A 757 79.75 -21.17 -13.49
C PRO A 757 81.08 -20.43 -13.25
N PHE A 758 81.72 -20.71 -12.11
CA PHE A 758 83.01 -20.17 -11.80
C PHE A 758 83.94 -20.37 -13.00
N LYS A 759 84.35 -19.24 -13.64
CA LYS A 759 85.46 -19.27 -14.60
C LYS A 759 86.73 -19.64 -13.81
N THR A 760 87.22 -20.84 -14.01
CA THR A 760 88.56 -21.24 -13.59
C THR A 760 89.64 -20.30 -14.12
N PRO A 761 90.53 -19.74 -13.36
CA PRO A 761 91.63 -18.89 -13.85
C PRO A 761 92.55 -19.69 -14.79
N THR A 762 92.75 -19.16 -15.95
CA THR A 762 93.73 -19.68 -16.92
C THR A 762 95.14 -19.57 -16.33
N PRO A 763 96.02 -20.62 -16.38
CA PRO A 763 97.40 -20.52 -15.90
C PRO A 763 98.19 -19.57 -16.77
N LEU A 764 98.93 -18.65 -16.15
CA LEU A 764 100.00 -17.82 -16.77
C LEU A 764 101.08 -18.74 -17.36
N GLN A 765 101.21 -18.71 -18.71
CA GLN A 765 102.44 -19.21 -19.37
C GLN A 765 103.56 -18.19 -19.18
N LYS A 766 104.73 -18.75 -18.75
CA LYS A 766 106.06 -18.07 -18.73
C LYS A 766 106.56 -17.78 -20.14
#